data_1b0dff9adc9835434ff8ba50293b442f
#
_entry.id   1b0dff9adc9835434ff8ba50293b442f
#
_cell.length_a   1.000
_cell.length_b   1.000
_cell.length_c   1.000
_cell.angle_alpha   90.00
_cell.angle_beta   90.00
_cell.angle_gamma   90.00
#
_symmetry.space_group_name_H-M   'P 1'
#
loop_
_entity.id
_entity.type
_entity.pdbx_description
1 polymer ?
#
loop_
_entity_poly.entity_id
_entity_poly.type
_entity_poly.pdbx_seq_one_letter_code
_entity_poly.pdbx_strand_id
1 'polypeptide(L)'
;MALMLILPAWTSLAAAGPIGTPTPPPAPQVTPIISASYPTDLDGNRISDDLENNAGREGDLSIASTDRVEVELIFSEPVTQQQIDDFLRLDGQITYMYQAVSFGWNGCISRQAVDLLPSVMGPALVQVEAAQQIQYCMDTATQTGRVRPVWKAGFAGVANGLRGSPDTTIGFLGGGVDATHADLKGRNVYWTDFTVDAEPTPVDYDGHDTLVAGIAVGTGTAGGSGDEELRFTYTYADSSYPTWGHVTDPISLPARSITMKSSAWWTGQTSILDQYRWTRGTDGTDSTREVGSFLRSQSPAVLTNTFTGSPSDIFATVLLDYDTRRPVENVTIVTSVAPYPGPGDGLNKFSGVAPGCKWAAVKVFDRDGYASSSDMARGLDDFVLKCVDKNIKIVNISIGYMALGIPAQSTSLRDKVNTMVNNGIVVVAAAGNGANDDFELYRTMSDPARAAMAITVGASNDENAVTEYSTYGFIMPRANVGEDFKPDLVAPGGSYSYTGLLSAESGSSDGLGMDKEPDDYASGVGTSFSAPFVSGCAALIIDAMKSKGIAWKFGSADHPRYIKMLLCATASETNTTRESKQFNPTLSRAAAGPEGFPAGKDQHEGYGIINADAAVEAVCQTYAVGSTVTADLGGNASAKRVWARTVELKTGVDIDLSLAVPDGADFDLYLYSSVPSNTGAPVILRSSTAANAGDDETLQYTPTASAKALLVVKRVSGAGTFTLKSIQAGPPVASDLQANGGINSAVTITLVATDDGRPNPPGALSYSIASLPKHGRLESMSGTAIAAVPAKLTNPADKIVYRPNQDWVGDDSFTFYAHDGGNAPLGGQSNTATVKVTIVSEITVEYQVTDGMDDAYCVKWGMQQSTDESILLVGQYAAGMRFRGVKIPQGAAIKSATLKIRSCSTGLTGQLDGILYAEAANNAEDFSARKISQLTKTDASVLWAWGADAPWTASTWYESPNIAGVVQEVVDRSGWKSDNAMVIVYWTTTYSGSDRKIWAYDGNTAHAAKLVITYQPK
;
A
#
# COMPACT_ATOMS: atom_id res chain seq x y z
N MET A 1 -23.23 -30.26 -5.44
CA MET A 1 -22.95 -31.49 -6.20
C MET A 1 -21.46 -31.68 -6.13
N ALA A 2 -20.99 -32.69 -5.40
CA ALA A 2 -19.59 -32.89 -5.07
C ALA A 2 -18.76 -33.06 -6.36
N LEU A 3 -17.72 -32.25 -6.52
CA LEU A 3 -16.70 -32.46 -7.53
C LEU A 3 -15.81 -33.61 -7.02
N MET A 4 -15.99 -34.81 -7.56
CA MET A 4 -15.12 -35.94 -7.30
C MET A 4 -13.76 -35.66 -7.94
N LEU A 5 -12.75 -35.43 -7.11
CA LEU A 5 -11.34 -35.52 -7.52
C LEU A 5 -11.02 -36.97 -7.85
N ILE A 6 -10.87 -37.27 -9.13
CA ILE A 6 -10.31 -38.55 -9.57
C ILE A 6 -8.80 -38.41 -9.55
N LEU A 7 -8.18 -38.99 -8.54
CA LEU A 7 -6.71 -39.13 -8.47
C LEU A 7 -6.29 -40.41 -9.23
N PRO A 8 -5.26 -40.38 -10.07
CA PRO A 8 -4.76 -41.56 -10.76
C PRO A 8 -3.95 -42.48 -9.83
N ALA A 9 -4.00 -43.75 -10.12
CA ALA A 9 -3.40 -44.86 -9.35
C ALA A 9 -1.87 -44.76 -9.28
N TRP A 10 -1.35 -44.97 -8.07
CA TRP A 10 0.06 -44.93 -7.68
C TRP A 10 0.81 -46.21 -8.08
N THR A 11 1.98 -46.06 -8.69
CA THR A 11 3.01 -47.07 -8.73
C THR A 11 4.18 -46.65 -7.87
N SER A 12 4.58 -47.56 -6.96
CA SER A 12 5.66 -47.35 -6.00
C SER A 12 7.00 -47.04 -6.67
N LEU A 13 7.65 -45.94 -6.26
CA LEU A 13 9.06 -45.67 -6.57
C LEU A 13 9.98 -46.12 -5.41
N ALA A 14 11.04 -46.81 -5.80
CA ALA A 14 12.05 -47.31 -4.91
C ALA A 14 12.98 -46.22 -4.37
N ALA A 15 13.55 -46.45 -3.19
CA ALA A 15 14.48 -45.59 -2.46
C ALA A 15 15.63 -45.07 -3.34
N ALA A 16 15.88 -43.77 -3.27
CA ALA A 16 17.01 -43.12 -3.93
C ALA A 16 18.33 -43.42 -3.20
N GLY A 17 19.28 -43.97 -3.96
CA GLY A 17 20.68 -44.11 -3.57
C GLY A 17 21.43 -42.75 -3.49
N PRO A 18 22.74 -42.77 -3.18
CA PRO A 18 23.48 -41.52 -2.97
C PRO A 18 23.40 -40.56 -4.17
N ILE A 19 23.26 -39.27 -3.88
CA ILE A 19 23.12 -38.21 -4.86
C ILE A 19 24.33 -38.20 -5.81
N GLY A 20 24.15 -38.81 -6.98
CA GLY A 20 25.09 -38.69 -8.11
C GLY A 20 24.97 -37.29 -8.75
N THR A 21 25.98 -36.85 -9.50
CA THR A 21 25.92 -35.66 -10.33
C THR A 21 24.64 -35.69 -11.17
N PRO A 22 23.81 -34.63 -11.19
CA PRO A 22 22.62 -34.59 -12.02
C PRO A 22 22.96 -34.90 -13.47
N THR A 23 22.12 -35.66 -14.14
CA THR A 23 22.28 -35.98 -15.56
C THR A 23 21.10 -35.44 -16.35
N PRO A 24 21.30 -35.08 -17.64
CA PRO A 24 20.23 -34.61 -18.50
C PRO A 24 19.03 -35.59 -18.49
N PRO A 25 17.80 -35.10 -18.41
CA PRO A 25 16.61 -35.93 -18.50
C PRO A 25 16.50 -36.59 -19.90
N PRO A 26 15.83 -37.75 -20.04
CA PRO A 26 15.56 -38.33 -21.32
C PRO A 26 14.73 -37.34 -22.17
N ALA A 27 14.89 -37.45 -23.50
CA ALA A 27 14.13 -36.59 -24.43
C ALA A 27 12.61 -36.76 -24.22
N PRO A 28 11.86 -35.64 -24.06
CA PRO A 28 10.42 -35.68 -23.81
C PRO A 28 9.68 -36.29 -25.01
N GLN A 29 8.57 -36.98 -24.77
CA GLN A 29 7.74 -37.58 -25.83
C GLN A 29 7.07 -36.51 -26.72
N VAL A 30 6.84 -35.31 -26.18
CA VAL A 30 6.35 -34.14 -26.90
C VAL A 30 7.37 -33.02 -26.67
N THR A 31 7.78 -32.36 -27.76
CA THR A 31 8.73 -31.25 -27.67
C THR A 31 8.09 -30.08 -26.92
N PRO A 32 8.69 -29.57 -25.83
CA PRO A 32 8.21 -28.41 -25.14
C PRO A 32 8.12 -27.18 -26.03
N ILE A 33 7.16 -26.32 -25.78
CA ILE A 33 7.04 -25.02 -26.47
C ILE A 33 7.87 -24.02 -25.66
N ILE A 34 8.92 -23.51 -26.31
CA ILE A 34 9.78 -22.48 -25.70
C ILE A 34 9.62 -21.20 -26.51
N SER A 35 9.30 -20.11 -25.87
CA SER A 35 9.21 -18.78 -26.49
C SER A 35 10.61 -18.29 -26.90
N ALA A 36 10.71 -17.56 -28.00
CA ALA A 36 11.99 -17.04 -28.51
C ALA A 36 12.48 -15.80 -27.71
N SER A 37 11.60 -15.18 -26.94
CA SER A 37 11.89 -14.05 -26.06
C SER A 37 10.85 -13.99 -24.95
N TYR A 38 11.22 -13.45 -23.80
CA TYR A 38 10.38 -13.30 -22.63
C TYR A 38 10.18 -11.80 -22.33
N PRO A 39 8.95 -11.38 -22.00
CA PRO A 39 8.65 -9.96 -21.75
C PRO A 39 9.27 -9.43 -20.44
N THR A 40 9.85 -10.29 -19.62
CA THR A 40 10.57 -9.94 -18.39
C THR A 40 12.02 -9.53 -18.63
N ASP A 41 12.53 -9.64 -19.83
CA ASP A 41 13.88 -9.26 -20.27
C ASP A 41 13.76 -8.11 -21.28
N LEU A 42 13.78 -6.88 -20.80
CA LEU A 42 13.55 -5.67 -21.60
C LEU A 42 14.82 -5.21 -22.35
N ASP A 43 16.01 -5.52 -21.81
CA ASP A 43 17.28 -5.13 -22.43
C ASP A 43 17.89 -6.20 -23.35
N GLY A 44 17.30 -7.40 -23.38
CA GLY A 44 17.66 -8.50 -24.28
C GLY A 44 18.93 -9.25 -23.85
N ASN A 45 19.33 -9.14 -22.59
CA ASN A 45 20.52 -9.81 -22.07
C ASN A 45 20.29 -11.26 -21.63
N ARG A 46 19.04 -11.73 -21.67
CA ARG A 46 18.55 -13.07 -21.26
C ARG A 46 18.52 -13.29 -19.75
N ILE A 47 18.49 -12.22 -18.98
CA ILE A 47 18.23 -12.24 -17.54
C ILE A 47 16.97 -11.39 -17.30
N SER A 48 16.03 -11.86 -16.50
CA SER A 48 14.84 -11.06 -16.23
C SER A 48 15.19 -9.80 -15.46
N ASP A 49 14.63 -8.66 -15.85
CA ASP A 49 14.85 -7.34 -15.22
C ASP A 49 14.51 -7.37 -13.73
N ASP A 50 13.54 -8.19 -13.31
CA ASP A 50 13.21 -8.38 -11.90
C ASP A 50 14.37 -8.98 -11.10
N LEU A 51 15.14 -9.86 -11.72
CA LEU A 51 16.31 -10.46 -11.10
C LEU A 51 17.47 -9.46 -10.99
N GLU A 52 17.60 -8.56 -11.94
CA GLU A 52 18.63 -7.52 -12.00
C GLU A 52 18.30 -6.31 -11.10
N ASN A 53 17.07 -5.81 -11.19
CA ASN A 53 16.63 -4.60 -10.48
C ASN A 53 16.49 -4.77 -8.96
N ASN A 54 16.43 -6.00 -8.46
CA ASN A 54 16.40 -6.27 -7.02
C ASN A 54 17.77 -6.18 -6.33
N ALA A 55 18.77 -5.62 -6.98
CA ALA A 55 20.10 -5.40 -6.40
C ALA A 55 20.14 -4.38 -5.24
N GLY A 56 19.02 -3.72 -4.89
CA GLY A 56 19.02 -2.65 -3.89
C GLY A 56 17.77 -2.52 -3.02
N ARG A 57 16.80 -3.42 -3.07
CA ARG A 57 15.62 -3.35 -2.20
C ARG A 57 15.67 -4.44 -1.11
N GLU A 58 16.03 -4.03 0.09
CA GLU A 58 15.71 -4.79 1.32
C GLU A 58 14.17 -4.87 1.43
N GLY A 59 13.62 -6.08 1.34
CA GLY A 59 12.28 -6.34 1.82
C GLY A 59 11.40 -7.33 1.05
N ASP A 60 11.72 -7.81 -0.16
CA ASP A 60 10.76 -8.58 -0.94
C ASP A 60 11.28 -9.86 -1.63
N LEU A 61 12.47 -10.27 -1.33
CA LEU A 61 12.92 -11.63 -1.58
C LEU A 61 13.39 -12.20 -0.24
N SER A 62 12.85 -13.33 0.17
CA SER A 62 13.34 -14.05 1.35
C SER A 62 14.79 -14.50 1.09
N ILE A 63 15.72 -13.58 1.24
CA ILE A 63 17.13 -13.88 1.25
C ILE A 63 17.39 -14.54 2.60
N ALA A 64 17.46 -15.87 2.62
CA ALA A 64 18.27 -16.55 3.63
C ALA A 64 19.62 -15.84 3.63
N SER A 65 20.26 -15.72 4.77
CA SER A 65 21.51 -15.02 5.07
C SER A 65 22.73 -15.40 4.20
N THR A 66 22.53 -15.80 2.97
CA THR A 66 23.49 -16.18 1.95
C THR A 66 23.22 -15.34 0.71
N ASP A 67 24.25 -14.85 0.11
CA ASP A 67 24.36 -14.10 -1.15
C ASP A 67 23.87 -14.92 -2.38
N ARG A 68 22.83 -15.73 -2.22
CA ARG A 68 22.32 -16.67 -3.23
C ARG A 68 20.89 -16.33 -3.59
N VAL A 69 20.57 -16.49 -4.89
CA VAL A 69 19.24 -16.32 -5.45
C VAL A 69 18.75 -17.60 -6.09
N GLU A 70 17.45 -17.85 -6.01
CA GLU A 70 16.79 -18.94 -6.72
C GLU A 70 16.44 -18.48 -8.12
N VAL A 71 16.84 -19.27 -9.13
CA VAL A 71 16.70 -18.94 -10.54
C VAL A 71 16.10 -20.11 -11.31
N GLU A 72 15.32 -19.80 -12.32
CA GLU A 72 14.90 -20.72 -13.38
C GLU A 72 15.70 -20.45 -14.64
N LEU A 73 16.34 -21.47 -15.18
CA LEU A 73 17.03 -21.43 -16.47
C LEU A 73 16.22 -22.15 -17.52
N ILE A 74 15.89 -21.47 -18.63
CA ILE A 74 15.09 -21.96 -19.74
C ILE A 74 15.96 -22.05 -20.99
N PHE A 75 15.96 -23.18 -21.65
CA PHE A 75 16.74 -23.43 -22.85
C PHE A 75 15.84 -23.71 -24.06
N SER A 76 16.29 -23.39 -25.26
CA SER A 76 15.61 -23.70 -26.52
C SER A 76 15.74 -25.16 -26.96
N GLU A 77 16.65 -25.89 -26.39
CA GLU A 77 17.03 -27.27 -26.73
C GLU A 77 17.26 -28.11 -25.50
N PRO A 78 17.22 -29.45 -25.56
CA PRO A 78 17.51 -30.32 -24.45
C PRO A 78 18.86 -30.01 -23.81
N VAL A 79 18.87 -29.87 -22.49
CA VAL A 79 20.07 -29.52 -21.73
C VAL A 79 21.16 -30.59 -21.86
N THR A 80 22.41 -30.16 -21.91
CA THR A 80 23.58 -30.99 -22.03
C THR A 80 24.24 -31.19 -20.66
N GLN A 81 24.98 -32.32 -20.50
CA GLN A 81 25.79 -32.53 -19.30
C GLN A 81 26.80 -31.38 -19.07
N GLN A 82 27.34 -30.81 -20.13
CA GLN A 82 28.28 -29.71 -20.04
C GLN A 82 27.63 -28.46 -19.36
N GLN A 83 26.40 -28.13 -19.73
CA GLN A 83 25.66 -27.01 -19.11
C GLN A 83 25.37 -27.26 -17.62
N ILE A 84 25.02 -28.49 -17.28
CA ILE A 84 24.83 -28.90 -15.89
C ILE A 84 26.15 -28.72 -15.10
N ASP A 85 27.24 -29.23 -15.63
CA ASP A 85 28.55 -29.15 -14.99
C ASP A 85 29.06 -27.70 -14.89
N ASP A 86 28.72 -26.86 -15.88
CA ASP A 86 29.06 -25.46 -15.89
C ASP A 86 28.30 -24.68 -14.81
N PHE A 87 27.02 -24.98 -14.62
CA PHE A 87 26.21 -24.38 -13.56
C PHE A 87 26.73 -24.77 -12.17
N LEU A 88 27.04 -26.04 -11.98
CA LEU A 88 27.61 -26.55 -10.73
C LEU A 88 28.99 -25.93 -10.44
N ARG A 89 29.80 -25.65 -11.47
CA ARG A 89 31.11 -24.96 -11.33
C ARG A 89 30.98 -23.52 -10.92
N LEU A 90 29.89 -22.86 -11.23
CA LEU A 90 29.55 -21.52 -10.74
C LEU A 90 28.98 -21.53 -9.31
N ASP A 91 29.15 -22.64 -8.59
CA ASP A 91 28.56 -22.89 -7.28
C ASP A 91 27.02 -22.92 -7.31
N GLY A 92 26.43 -23.23 -8.47
CA GLY A 92 25.01 -23.45 -8.64
C GLY A 92 24.58 -24.77 -7.99
N GLN A 93 23.36 -24.81 -7.49
CA GLN A 93 22.73 -26.04 -6.97
C GLN A 93 21.41 -26.25 -7.73
N ILE A 94 21.28 -27.35 -8.47
CA ILE A 94 20.06 -27.66 -9.22
C ILE A 94 19.06 -28.29 -8.25
N THR A 95 17.89 -27.67 -8.15
CA THR A 95 16.79 -28.11 -7.28
C THR A 95 15.86 -29.07 -8.03
N TYR A 96 15.54 -28.76 -9.26
CA TYR A 96 14.67 -29.58 -10.11
C TYR A 96 15.05 -29.40 -11.57
N MET A 97 15.05 -30.51 -12.34
CA MET A 97 15.32 -30.51 -13.78
C MET A 97 14.06 -30.91 -14.54
N TYR A 98 13.61 -30.08 -15.47
CA TYR A 98 12.40 -30.34 -16.23
C TYR A 98 12.53 -31.57 -17.11
N GLN A 99 11.48 -32.41 -17.14
CA GLN A 99 11.48 -33.65 -17.91
C GLN A 99 10.54 -33.63 -19.11
N ALA A 100 9.52 -32.76 -19.10
CA ALA A 100 8.47 -32.76 -20.10
C ALA A 100 8.01 -31.40 -20.58
N VAL A 101 7.95 -30.40 -19.67
CA VAL A 101 7.27 -29.12 -19.93
C VAL A 101 8.19 -28.03 -20.42
N SER A 102 9.50 -28.16 -20.16
CA SER A 102 10.53 -27.21 -20.57
C SER A 102 11.86 -27.92 -20.75
N PHE A 103 12.84 -27.20 -21.33
CA PHE A 103 14.24 -27.59 -21.28
C PHE A 103 14.93 -26.66 -20.29
N GLY A 104 15.47 -27.23 -19.21
CA GLY A 104 16.13 -26.42 -18.19
C GLY A 104 15.96 -26.96 -16.78
N TRP A 105 16.17 -26.08 -15.82
CA TRP A 105 16.06 -26.41 -14.40
C TRP A 105 15.81 -25.20 -13.50
N ASN A 106 15.27 -25.46 -12.32
CA ASN A 106 15.31 -24.55 -11.19
C ASN A 106 16.54 -24.83 -10.33
N GLY A 107 17.13 -23.79 -9.78
CA GLY A 107 18.29 -23.92 -8.91
C GLY A 107 18.64 -22.66 -8.16
N CYS A 108 19.60 -22.78 -7.23
CA CYS A 108 20.12 -21.65 -6.47
C CYS A 108 21.55 -21.35 -6.90
N ILE A 109 21.87 -20.08 -7.09
CA ILE A 109 23.22 -19.61 -7.47
C ILE A 109 23.56 -18.32 -6.71
N SER A 110 24.85 -18.00 -6.56
CA SER A 110 25.23 -16.70 -6.00
C SER A 110 24.78 -15.57 -6.92
N ARG A 111 24.31 -14.47 -6.35
CA ARG A 111 23.87 -13.29 -7.12
C ARG A 111 24.96 -12.80 -8.09
N GLN A 112 26.22 -12.81 -7.66
CA GLN A 112 27.35 -12.41 -8.49
C GLN A 112 27.60 -13.31 -9.71
N ALA A 113 27.10 -14.55 -9.67
CA ALA A 113 27.25 -15.48 -10.78
C ALA A 113 26.08 -15.43 -11.78
N VAL A 114 24.96 -14.76 -11.45
CA VAL A 114 23.81 -14.62 -12.34
C VAL A 114 24.21 -13.99 -13.67
N ASP A 115 24.95 -12.88 -13.64
CA ASP A 115 25.40 -12.15 -14.84
C ASP A 115 26.31 -12.97 -15.76
N LEU A 116 26.89 -14.05 -15.23
CA LEU A 116 27.74 -14.95 -16.00
C LEU A 116 26.95 -16.03 -16.75
N LEU A 117 25.71 -16.30 -16.32
CA LEU A 117 24.90 -17.39 -16.87
C LEU A 117 24.70 -17.30 -18.38
N PRO A 118 24.32 -16.15 -18.97
CA PRO A 118 24.14 -16.07 -20.42
C PRO A 118 25.40 -16.42 -21.22
N SER A 119 26.58 -16.06 -20.71
CA SER A 119 27.85 -16.33 -21.38
C SER A 119 28.31 -17.79 -21.22
N VAL A 120 28.07 -18.38 -20.04
CA VAL A 120 28.55 -19.74 -19.70
C VAL A 120 27.60 -20.81 -20.22
N MET A 121 26.28 -20.58 -20.13
CA MET A 121 25.28 -21.53 -20.63
C MET A 121 25.16 -21.58 -22.16
N GLY A 122 25.68 -20.57 -22.85
CA GLY A 122 25.77 -20.52 -24.31
C GLY A 122 24.46 -20.09 -24.98
N PRO A 123 24.38 -20.19 -26.32
CA PRO A 123 23.29 -19.64 -27.10
C PRO A 123 21.96 -20.40 -26.96
N ALA A 124 21.96 -21.61 -26.43
CA ALA A 124 20.76 -22.38 -26.16
C ALA A 124 19.98 -21.86 -24.94
N LEU A 125 20.61 -21.10 -24.02
CA LEU A 125 19.91 -20.43 -22.95
C LEU A 125 19.03 -19.32 -23.55
N VAL A 126 17.73 -19.38 -23.26
CA VAL A 126 16.74 -18.39 -23.70
C VAL A 126 16.54 -17.36 -22.60
N GLN A 127 16.39 -17.80 -21.36
CA GLN A 127 16.04 -16.90 -20.23
C GLN A 127 16.56 -17.44 -18.91
N VAL A 128 16.93 -16.53 -18.02
CA VAL A 128 17.13 -16.73 -16.58
C VAL A 128 16.06 -15.90 -15.85
N GLU A 129 15.15 -16.54 -15.15
CA GLU A 129 14.11 -15.88 -14.37
C GLU A 129 14.34 -16.02 -12.87
N ALA A 130 13.84 -15.05 -12.08
CA ALA A 130 13.76 -15.19 -10.65
C ALA A 130 12.64 -16.19 -10.31
N ALA A 131 12.90 -17.13 -9.41
CA ALA A 131 11.82 -17.95 -8.85
C ALA A 131 10.89 -17.06 -8.01
N GLN A 132 9.63 -16.99 -8.40
CA GLN A 132 8.64 -16.15 -7.73
C GLN A 132 8.00 -16.90 -6.56
N GLN A 133 7.75 -16.18 -5.45
CA GLN A 133 7.12 -16.76 -4.26
C GLN A 133 5.60 -16.84 -4.45
N ILE A 134 5.04 -18.02 -4.20
CA ILE A 134 3.59 -18.27 -4.21
C ILE A 134 3.14 -18.44 -2.76
N GLN A 135 2.16 -17.66 -2.30
CA GLN A 135 1.69 -17.64 -0.90
C GLN A 135 0.17 -17.83 -0.81
N TYR A 136 -0.33 -18.43 0.30
CA TYR A 136 -1.75 -18.53 0.65
C TYR A 136 -2.33 -17.20 1.14
N CYS A 137 -3.64 -16.97 1.13
CA CYS A 137 -4.22 -16.03 0.26
C CYS A 137 -5.15 -14.97 0.85
N MET A 138 -5.53 -14.94 2.14
CA MET A 138 -6.08 -13.68 2.68
C MET A 138 -4.99 -12.64 2.86
N ASP A 139 -3.80 -13.08 3.13
CA ASP A 139 -2.63 -12.25 3.19
C ASP A 139 -2.34 -11.61 1.82
N THR A 140 -2.16 -12.42 0.79
CA THR A 140 -1.94 -11.94 -0.59
C THR A 140 -3.17 -11.27 -1.17
N ALA A 141 -4.38 -11.79 -0.95
CA ALA A 141 -5.62 -11.19 -1.43
C ALA A 141 -5.81 -9.75 -0.94
N THR A 142 -5.55 -9.49 0.34
CA THR A 142 -5.65 -8.13 0.90
C THR A 142 -4.54 -7.20 0.40
N GLN A 143 -3.40 -7.74 -0.02
CA GLN A 143 -2.35 -6.99 -0.71
C GLN A 143 -2.73 -6.73 -2.17
N THR A 144 -3.11 -7.78 -2.92
CA THR A 144 -3.49 -7.75 -4.33
C THR A 144 -4.66 -6.81 -4.60
N GLY A 145 -5.72 -6.87 -3.80
CA GLY A 145 -6.86 -5.93 -3.85
C GLY A 145 -6.59 -4.57 -3.21
N ARG A 146 -5.36 -4.31 -2.74
CA ARG A 146 -4.93 -3.03 -2.17
C ARG A 146 -5.70 -2.60 -0.91
N VAL A 147 -6.10 -3.55 -0.10
CA VAL A 147 -6.81 -3.32 1.17
C VAL A 147 -5.85 -2.93 2.31
N ARG A 148 -4.68 -3.58 2.40
CA ARG A 148 -3.70 -3.37 3.47
C ARG A 148 -3.30 -1.90 3.68
N PRO A 149 -3.07 -1.08 2.64
CA PRO A 149 -2.81 0.34 2.83
C PRO A 149 -3.96 1.09 3.52
N VAL A 150 -5.21 0.71 3.24
CA VAL A 150 -6.42 1.37 3.78
C VAL A 150 -6.54 1.20 5.30
N TRP A 151 -6.07 0.07 5.83
CA TRP A 151 -6.11 -0.21 7.27
C TRP A 151 -5.11 0.61 8.09
N LYS A 152 -4.05 1.15 7.45
CA LYS A 152 -2.97 1.85 8.16
C LYS A 152 -3.42 3.21 8.70
N ALA A 153 -2.99 3.52 9.91
CA ALA A 153 -3.21 4.84 10.50
C ALA A 153 -2.61 5.94 9.61
N GLY A 154 -3.37 7.01 9.41
CA GLY A 154 -2.99 8.15 8.56
C GLY A 154 -3.25 7.96 7.08
N PHE A 155 -3.69 6.78 6.62
CA PHE A 155 -4.02 6.56 5.22
C PHE A 155 -5.10 7.53 4.75
N ALA A 156 -4.88 8.16 3.61
CA ALA A 156 -5.75 9.17 3.00
C ALA A 156 -6.19 10.30 3.97
N GLY A 157 -5.41 10.55 5.03
CA GLY A 157 -5.69 11.54 6.06
C GLY A 157 -6.65 11.06 7.17
N VAL A 158 -6.97 9.76 7.23
CA VAL A 158 -7.79 9.17 8.28
C VAL A 158 -6.91 8.67 9.43
N ALA A 159 -7.02 9.27 10.62
CA ALA A 159 -6.08 9.09 11.71
C ALA A 159 -5.84 7.63 12.12
N ASN A 160 -6.90 6.81 12.18
CA ASN A 160 -6.82 5.42 12.64
C ASN A 160 -6.85 4.37 11.51
N GLY A 161 -6.80 4.82 10.23
CA GLY A 161 -7.10 3.96 9.10
C GLY A 161 -8.59 3.58 9.05
N LEU A 162 -8.94 2.73 8.09
CA LEU A 162 -10.32 2.28 7.89
C LEU A 162 -10.33 0.75 7.85
N ARG A 163 -11.09 0.12 8.74
CA ARG A 163 -11.24 -1.34 8.84
C ARG A 163 -12.71 -1.77 8.78
N GLY A 164 -13.59 -0.88 8.30
CA GLY A 164 -15.02 -1.01 8.44
C GLY A 164 -15.52 -0.48 9.80
N SER A 165 -16.82 -0.31 9.91
CA SER A 165 -17.48 0.29 11.09
C SER A 165 -18.56 -0.64 11.63
N PRO A 166 -18.73 -0.75 12.96
CA PRO A 166 -19.87 -1.49 13.56
C PRO A 166 -21.24 -0.87 13.20
N ASP A 167 -21.29 0.32 12.60
CA ASP A 167 -22.50 0.92 12.04
C ASP A 167 -22.80 0.44 10.60
N THR A 168 -22.00 -0.46 10.06
CA THR A 168 -22.23 -1.09 8.77
C THR A 168 -22.39 -2.58 8.96
N THR A 169 -23.48 -3.12 8.48
CA THR A 169 -23.75 -4.55 8.44
C THR A 169 -23.65 -5.04 7.01
N ILE A 170 -22.93 -6.15 6.80
CA ILE A 170 -22.91 -6.91 5.54
C ILE A 170 -23.87 -8.08 5.72
N GLY A 171 -24.87 -8.20 4.84
CA GLY A 171 -25.80 -9.33 4.77
C GLY A 171 -25.27 -10.42 3.83
N PHE A 172 -25.43 -11.68 4.21
CA PHE A 172 -25.07 -12.85 3.41
C PHE A 172 -26.33 -13.64 3.08
N LEU A 173 -26.56 -13.90 1.81
CA LEU A 173 -27.67 -14.71 1.31
C LEU A 173 -27.12 -16.04 0.80
N GLY A 174 -27.47 -17.16 1.44
CA GLY A 174 -26.93 -18.46 1.00
C GLY A 174 -27.27 -19.62 1.93
N GLY A 175 -26.31 -20.48 2.23
CA GLY A 175 -26.43 -21.69 3.07
C GLY A 175 -26.45 -21.41 4.56
N GLY A 176 -26.14 -20.18 4.98
CA GLY A 176 -26.01 -19.78 6.38
C GLY A 176 -24.59 -19.34 6.72
N VAL A 177 -24.37 -18.94 7.97
CA VAL A 177 -23.05 -18.55 8.49
C VAL A 177 -22.89 -19.08 9.90
N ASP A 178 -21.79 -19.73 10.21
CA ASP A 178 -21.50 -20.21 11.56
C ASP A 178 -21.07 -19.06 12.48
N ALA A 179 -21.94 -18.71 13.44
CA ALA A 179 -21.69 -17.66 14.41
C ALA A 179 -20.78 -18.08 15.56
N THR A 180 -20.39 -19.34 15.64
CA THR A 180 -19.52 -19.87 16.72
C THR A 180 -18.05 -19.65 16.44
N HIS A 181 -17.65 -19.55 15.15
CA HIS A 181 -16.28 -19.31 14.72
C HIS A 181 -15.71 -18.03 15.36
N ALA A 182 -14.47 -18.11 15.87
CA ALA A 182 -13.81 -17.04 16.62
C ALA A 182 -13.79 -15.70 15.87
N ASP A 183 -13.59 -15.74 14.55
CA ASP A 183 -13.53 -14.56 13.68
C ASP A 183 -14.86 -13.87 13.45
N LEU A 184 -15.98 -14.55 13.65
CA LEU A 184 -17.33 -14.07 13.36
C LEU A 184 -18.18 -13.84 14.61
N LYS A 185 -17.77 -14.47 15.73
CA LYS A 185 -18.52 -14.50 16.97
C LYS A 185 -18.83 -13.13 17.54
N GLY A 186 -20.07 -12.97 18.01
CA GLY A 186 -20.54 -11.76 18.73
C GLY A 186 -20.81 -10.55 17.83
N ARG A 187 -20.72 -10.69 16.49
CA ARG A 187 -20.98 -9.60 15.55
C ARG A 187 -22.20 -9.81 14.65
N ASN A 188 -22.92 -10.94 14.83
CA ASN A 188 -24.20 -11.17 14.20
C ASN A 188 -25.25 -10.19 14.76
N VAL A 189 -26.04 -9.58 13.87
CA VAL A 189 -27.12 -8.65 14.23
C VAL A 189 -28.49 -9.10 13.74
N TYR A 190 -28.52 -10.04 12.81
CA TYR A 190 -29.73 -10.59 12.24
C TYR A 190 -29.47 -11.96 11.63
N TRP A 191 -30.44 -12.87 11.89
CA TRP A 191 -30.50 -14.21 11.33
C TRP A 191 -31.95 -14.59 11.03
N THR A 192 -32.14 -15.25 9.89
CA THR A 192 -33.36 -15.96 9.59
C THR A 192 -33.09 -17.15 8.68
N ASP A 193 -33.80 -18.23 8.89
CA ASP A 193 -33.77 -19.42 8.04
C ASP A 193 -35.14 -19.57 7.38
N PHE A 194 -35.17 -19.56 6.05
CA PHE A 194 -36.38 -19.72 5.25
C PHE A 194 -36.54 -21.13 4.70
N THR A 195 -35.66 -22.04 5.07
CA THR A 195 -35.69 -23.44 4.63
C THR A 195 -36.62 -24.28 5.50
N VAL A 196 -36.75 -25.53 5.12
CA VAL A 196 -37.51 -26.53 5.90
C VAL A 196 -36.81 -26.90 7.21
N ASP A 197 -35.52 -26.63 7.34
CA ASP A 197 -34.74 -26.87 8.56
C ASP A 197 -35.14 -25.95 9.70
N ALA A 198 -35.57 -24.72 9.38
CA ALA A 198 -36.07 -23.72 10.33
C ALA A 198 -35.11 -23.50 11.52
N GLU A 199 -33.78 -23.40 11.27
CA GLU A 199 -32.76 -23.30 12.32
C GLU A 199 -32.93 -22.00 13.12
N PRO A 200 -33.03 -22.07 14.43
CA PRO A 200 -33.26 -20.89 15.27
C PRO A 200 -32.00 -20.02 15.47
N THR A 201 -30.84 -20.56 15.19
CA THR A 201 -29.53 -19.92 15.37
C THR A 201 -28.68 -20.03 14.11
N PRO A 202 -27.74 -19.07 13.88
CA PRO A 202 -26.86 -19.13 12.71
C PRO A 202 -26.06 -20.41 12.67
N VAL A 203 -26.14 -21.11 11.54
CA VAL A 203 -25.49 -22.38 11.24
C VAL A 203 -25.20 -22.46 9.76
N ASP A 204 -24.13 -23.16 9.38
CA ASP A 204 -23.74 -23.38 8.00
C ASP A 204 -23.30 -24.84 7.82
N TYR A 205 -24.19 -25.66 7.25
CA TYR A 205 -23.95 -27.09 7.06
C TYR A 205 -23.04 -27.44 5.87
N ASP A 206 -22.96 -26.54 4.88
CA ASP A 206 -22.07 -26.67 3.73
C ASP A 206 -20.67 -26.07 3.99
N GLY A 207 -20.62 -25.03 4.83
CA GLY A 207 -19.38 -24.30 5.16
C GLY A 207 -19.04 -23.18 4.18
N HIS A 208 -19.66 -23.15 3.01
CA HIS A 208 -19.36 -22.16 1.96
C HIS A 208 -19.57 -20.70 2.43
N ASP A 209 -20.67 -20.39 3.08
CA ASP A 209 -20.97 -19.00 3.41
C ASP A 209 -20.28 -18.52 4.69
N THR A 210 -19.78 -19.43 5.53
CA THR A 210 -18.86 -19.09 6.61
C THR A 210 -17.52 -18.64 6.07
N LEU A 211 -16.95 -19.32 5.05
CA LEU A 211 -15.80 -18.85 4.29
C LEU A 211 -16.07 -17.47 3.67
N VAL A 212 -17.21 -17.30 3.01
CA VAL A 212 -17.65 -16.04 2.39
C VAL A 212 -17.71 -14.90 3.44
N ALA A 213 -18.29 -15.15 4.61
CA ALA A 213 -18.38 -14.17 5.69
C ALA A 213 -17.00 -13.83 6.27
N GLY A 214 -16.14 -14.83 6.44
CA GLY A 214 -14.76 -14.65 6.90
C GLY A 214 -13.95 -13.74 5.97
N ILE A 215 -14.05 -13.89 4.66
CA ILE A 215 -13.38 -13.03 3.68
C ILE A 215 -13.86 -11.57 3.80
N ALA A 216 -15.15 -11.35 3.99
CA ALA A 216 -15.68 -9.99 4.09
C ALA A 216 -15.38 -9.32 5.44
N VAL A 217 -15.59 -10.05 6.57
CA VAL A 217 -15.63 -9.46 7.91
C VAL A 217 -14.82 -10.22 8.97
N GLY A 218 -14.12 -11.30 8.64
CA GLY A 218 -13.31 -12.07 9.59
C GLY A 218 -12.31 -11.20 10.34
N THR A 219 -12.13 -11.47 11.65
CA THR A 219 -11.16 -10.72 12.47
C THR A 219 -9.75 -11.26 12.39
N GLY A 220 -9.58 -12.50 11.90
CA GLY A 220 -8.31 -13.21 11.89
C GLY A 220 -7.89 -13.74 13.26
N THR A 221 -8.77 -13.72 14.26
CA THR A 221 -8.45 -14.08 15.65
C THR A 221 -8.22 -15.58 15.84
N ALA A 222 -8.85 -16.41 15.04
CA ALA A 222 -8.71 -17.87 15.08
C ALA A 222 -7.27 -18.31 14.73
N GLY A 223 -6.54 -17.55 13.91
CA GLY A 223 -5.16 -17.85 13.53
C GLY A 223 -4.10 -17.69 14.61
N GLY A 224 -4.46 -17.50 15.88
CA GLY A 224 -3.51 -17.40 17.00
C GLY A 224 -2.99 -15.98 17.28
N SER A 225 -1.95 -15.87 18.12
CA SER A 225 -1.42 -14.59 18.59
C SER A 225 -0.51 -13.90 17.56
N GLY A 226 -1.09 -13.36 16.49
CA GLY A 226 -0.35 -12.50 15.56
C GLY A 226 0.21 -13.18 14.32
N ASP A 227 1.18 -12.53 13.66
CA ASP A 227 1.70 -12.88 12.34
C ASP A 227 2.67 -14.08 12.29
N GLU A 228 2.88 -14.82 13.39
CA GLU A 228 3.99 -15.75 13.51
C GLU A 228 3.61 -17.24 13.51
N GLU A 229 2.34 -17.58 13.70
CA GLU A 229 1.88 -18.98 13.74
C GLU A 229 0.63 -19.16 12.88
N LEU A 230 0.61 -20.21 12.07
CA LEU A 230 -0.55 -20.74 11.39
C LEU A 230 -0.92 -22.06 12.06
N ARG A 231 -2.19 -22.22 12.44
CA ARG A 231 -2.69 -23.40 13.11
C ARG A 231 -3.95 -23.89 12.45
N PHE A 232 -4.05 -25.21 12.27
CA PHE A 232 -5.20 -25.93 11.77
C PHE A 232 -5.56 -27.04 12.74
N THR A 233 -6.85 -27.28 12.90
CA THR A 233 -7.39 -28.40 13.68
C THR A 233 -8.36 -29.17 12.80
N TYR A 234 -8.22 -30.48 12.73
CA TYR A 234 -9.06 -31.36 11.94
C TYR A 234 -9.61 -32.46 12.84
N THR A 235 -10.92 -32.64 12.85
CA THR A 235 -11.59 -33.65 13.66
C THR A 235 -12.49 -34.54 12.78
N TYR A 236 -12.20 -35.81 12.75
CA TYR A 236 -12.95 -36.80 11.98
C TYR A 236 -13.60 -37.80 12.93
N ALA A 237 -14.92 -37.89 12.90
CA ALA A 237 -15.67 -38.77 13.78
C ALA A 237 -15.81 -40.22 13.26
N ASP A 238 -15.59 -40.42 11.97
CA ASP A 238 -15.95 -41.67 11.29
C ASP A 238 -14.97 -42.02 10.14
N SER A 239 -14.91 -43.30 9.79
CA SER A 239 -14.02 -43.90 8.79
C SER A 239 -14.58 -43.82 7.33
N SER A 240 -15.50 -42.97 7.04
CA SER A 240 -16.25 -42.96 5.77
C SER A 240 -15.46 -42.44 4.56
N TYR A 241 -14.24 -41.98 4.73
CA TYR A 241 -13.33 -41.62 3.61
C TYR A 241 -12.49 -42.83 3.18
N PRO A 242 -12.58 -43.28 1.94
CA PRO A 242 -12.39 -44.69 1.65
C PRO A 242 -10.98 -45.16 1.34
N THR A 243 -9.92 -44.36 1.23
CA THR A 243 -8.68 -44.92 0.61
C THR A 243 -7.31 -44.43 1.13
N TRP A 244 -7.20 -43.27 1.79
CA TRP A 244 -5.87 -42.65 1.97
C TRP A 244 -5.51 -42.20 3.39
N GLY A 245 -6.33 -42.44 4.38
CA GLY A 245 -6.15 -41.92 5.74
C GLY A 245 -6.71 -40.53 5.92
N HIS A 246 -6.62 -40.02 7.15
CA HIS A 246 -7.01 -38.64 7.46
C HIS A 246 -5.87 -37.71 7.05
N VAL A 247 -6.15 -36.76 6.19
CA VAL A 247 -5.19 -35.82 5.62
C VAL A 247 -5.65 -34.41 5.93
N THR A 248 -4.77 -33.60 6.53
CA THR A 248 -5.05 -32.17 6.69
C THR A 248 -5.07 -31.46 5.35
N ASP A 249 -5.72 -30.31 5.26
CA ASP A 249 -5.65 -29.51 4.06
C ASP A 249 -4.21 -29.16 3.69
N PRO A 250 -3.86 -29.22 2.40
CA PRO A 250 -2.52 -28.89 1.96
C PRO A 250 -2.26 -27.39 2.14
N ILE A 251 -1.13 -27.05 2.76
CA ILE A 251 -0.67 -25.68 2.97
C ILE A 251 0.63 -25.44 2.23
N SER A 252 0.78 -24.28 1.57
CA SER A 252 2.06 -23.85 1.04
C SER A 252 2.84 -23.05 2.09
N LEU A 253 4.15 -23.22 2.05
CA LEU A 253 5.06 -22.65 3.02
C LEU A 253 6.07 -21.74 2.32
N PRO A 254 6.42 -20.61 2.95
CA PRO A 254 7.35 -19.67 2.37
C PRO A 254 8.77 -20.27 2.24
N ALA A 255 9.59 -19.70 1.35
CA ALA A 255 10.98 -20.09 1.12
C ALA A 255 11.90 -19.72 2.30
N ARG A 256 11.60 -20.22 3.49
CA ARG A 256 12.44 -20.07 4.67
C ARG A 256 12.36 -21.32 5.57
N SER A 257 13.25 -21.38 6.55
CA SER A 257 13.18 -22.42 7.56
C SER A 257 11.98 -22.21 8.46
N ILE A 258 11.11 -23.20 8.51
CA ILE A 258 9.90 -23.23 9.33
C ILE A 258 9.85 -24.52 10.12
N THR A 259 9.19 -24.48 11.26
CA THR A 259 8.91 -25.68 12.07
C THR A 259 7.42 -26.00 11.95
N MET A 260 7.12 -27.19 11.42
CA MET A 260 5.78 -27.76 11.38
C MET A 260 5.66 -28.76 12.53
N LYS A 261 4.67 -28.55 13.39
CA LYS A 261 4.36 -29.45 14.51
C LYS A 261 2.95 -29.98 14.31
N SER A 262 2.81 -31.29 14.22
CA SER A 262 1.54 -31.99 14.15
C SER A 262 1.32 -32.82 15.38
N SER A 263 0.19 -32.65 16.04
CA SER A 263 -0.25 -33.44 17.19
C SER A 263 -1.51 -34.17 16.79
N ALA A 264 -1.58 -35.45 16.98
CA ALA A 264 -2.73 -36.27 16.61
C ALA A 264 -3.22 -37.12 17.78
N TRP A 265 -4.53 -37.20 17.88
CA TRP A 265 -5.28 -38.06 18.83
C TRP A 265 -6.21 -38.96 18.04
N TRP A 266 -6.34 -40.21 18.40
CA TRP A 266 -7.26 -41.17 17.77
C TRP A 266 -7.62 -42.31 18.73
N THR A 267 -8.67 -43.03 18.38
CA THR A 267 -9.04 -44.30 19.09
C THR A 267 -8.59 -45.49 18.27
N GLY A 268 -8.03 -46.50 18.90
CA GLY A 268 -7.64 -47.74 18.24
C GLY A 268 -6.16 -48.10 18.39
N GLN A 269 -5.61 -48.73 17.37
CA GLN A 269 -4.29 -49.33 17.42
C GLN A 269 -3.16 -48.34 17.12
N THR A 270 -1.93 -48.83 17.07
CA THR A 270 -0.75 -48.09 16.67
C THR A 270 -0.89 -47.57 15.24
N SER A 271 -0.72 -46.30 15.08
CA SER A 271 -0.88 -45.60 13.77
C SER A 271 0.39 -44.89 13.36
N ILE A 272 0.45 -44.51 12.08
CA ILE A 272 1.52 -43.66 11.52
C ILE A 272 1.01 -42.25 11.40
N LEU A 273 1.70 -41.35 12.09
CA LEU A 273 1.57 -39.91 11.85
C LEU A 273 2.72 -39.49 10.92
N ASP A 274 2.40 -38.92 9.79
CA ASP A 274 3.35 -38.57 8.76
C ASP A 274 3.14 -37.15 8.27
N GLN A 275 4.22 -36.46 7.92
CA GLN A 275 4.18 -35.11 7.33
C GLN A 275 4.70 -35.20 5.91
N TYR A 276 3.84 -34.92 4.96
CA TYR A 276 4.13 -34.99 3.53
C TYR A 276 4.43 -33.62 2.95
N ARG A 277 5.30 -33.61 1.97
CA ARG A 277 5.57 -32.47 1.09
C ARG A 277 5.26 -32.86 -0.35
N TRP A 278 4.48 -32.06 -1.03
CA TRP A 278 4.26 -32.13 -2.48
C TRP A 278 4.93 -30.94 -3.15
N THR A 279 5.53 -31.16 -4.30
CA THR A 279 5.94 -30.08 -5.18
C THR A 279 4.93 -29.99 -6.33
N ARG A 280 4.30 -28.85 -6.49
CA ARG A 280 3.32 -28.61 -7.55
C ARG A 280 4.05 -28.35 -8.86
N GLY A 281 3.70 -29.08 -9.92
CA GLY A 281 4.19 -28.83 -11.26
C GLY A 281 3.49 -27.60 -11.89
N THR A 282 4.15 -26.95 -12.84
CA THR A 282 3.61 -25.79 -13.59
C THR A 282 2.38 -26.13 -14.45
N ASP A 283 2.10 -27.41 -14.66
CA ASP A 283 0.95 -27.95 -15.38
C ASP A 283 -0.23 -28.32 -14.45
N GLY A 284 -0.12 -28.04 -13.15
CA GLY A 284 -1.12 -28.39 -12.16
C GLY A 284 -1.06 -29.86 -11.70
N THR A 285 -0.11 -30.65 -12.18
CA THR A 285 0.09 -32.01 -11.68
C THR A 285 0.95 -32.01 -10.44
N ASP A 286 0.47 -32.63 -9.38
CA ASP A 286 1.21 -32.76 -8.14
C ASP A 286 2.18 -33.93 -8.20
N SER A 287 3.45 -33.70 -7.97
CA SER A 287 4.42 -34.74 -7.74
C SER A 287 4.64 -34.94 -6.24
N THR A 288 4.25 -36.08 -5.70
CA THR A 288 4.50 -36.34 -4.27
C THR A 288 5.96 -36.62 -4.01
N ARG A 289 6.47 -36.00 -2.98
CA ARG A 289 7.79 -36.29 -2.43
C ARG A 289 7.67 -36.40 -0.91
N GLU A 290 8.00 -37.53 -0.38
CA GLU A 290 8.12 -37.71 1.07
C GLU A 290 9.34 -36.94 1.56
N VAL A 291 9.16 -36.06 2.50
CA VAL A 291 10.26 -35.23 3.06
C VAL A 291 10.27 -35.28 4.56
N GLY A 292 9.42 -36.00 5.18
CA GLY A 292 9.35 -36.01 6.62
C GLY A 292 9.85 -37.26 7.28
N SER A 293 9.91 -37.21 8.56
CA SER A 293 9.95 -38.39 9.41
C SER A 293 8.51 -38.81 9.71
N PHE A 294 8.23 -40.05 9.61
CA PHE A 294 7.00 -40.63 10.14
C PHE A 294 7.19 -41.08 11.59
N LEU A 295 6.15 -41.00 12.37
CA LEU A 295 6.13 -41.47 13.74
C LEU A 295 5.13 -42.60 13.88
N ARG A 296 5.62 -43.80 14.12
CA ARG A 296 4.77 -44.91 14.55
C ARG A 296 4.51 -44.82 16.05
N SER A 297 3.28 -44.54 16.44
CA SER A 297 2.94 -44.35 17.85
C SER A 297 1.54 -44.85 18.17
N GLN A 298 1.25 -44.87 19.46
CA GLN A 298 -0.10 -44.94 19.99
C GLN A 298 -0.58 -43.50 20.26
N SER A 299 -1.90 -43.28 20.26
CA SER A 299 -2.49 -42.01 20.59
C SER A 299 -2.20 -41.59 22.04
N PRO A 300 -1.85 -40.31 22.31
CA PRO A 300 -1.55 -39.27 21.38
C PRO A 300 -0.15 -39.33 20.76
N ALA A 301 0.02 -38.81 19.56
CA ALA A 301 1.30 -38.67 18.91
C ALA A 301 1.64 -37.23 18.57
N VAL A 302 2.92 -36.86 18.63
CA VAL A 302 3.39 -35.52 18.23
C VAL A 302 4.59 -35.67 17.30
N LEU A 303 4.52 -35.11 16.14
CA LEU A 303 5.59 -35.05 15.14
C LEU A 303 6.00 -33.59 14.92
N THR A 304 7.30 -33.32 14.99
CA THR A 304 7.83 -31.96 14.77
C THR A 304 8.99 -32.04 13.80
N ASN A 305 8.89 -31.34 12.69
CA ASN A 305 9.95 -31.24 11.69
C ASN A 305 10.24 -29.78 11.37
N THR A 306 11.48 -29.50 10.98
CA THR A 306 11.90 -28.21 10.45
C THR A 306 12.20 -28.41 8.98
N PHE A 307 11.53 -27.61 8.15
CA PHE A 307 11.66 -27.61 6.71
C PHE A 307 12.22 -26.28 6.23
N THR A 308 13.00 -26.34 5.15
CA THR A 308 13.22 -25.15 4.32
C THR A 308 12.22 -25.26 3.18
N GLY A 309 11.18 -24.44 3.23
CA GLY A 309 10.11 -24.46 2.22
C GLY A 309 10.57 -23.86 0.90
N SER A 310 9.92 -24.26 -0.17
CA SER A 310 9.91 -23.57 -1.46
C SER A 310 8.49 -23.09 -1.73
N PRO A 311 8.28 -21.98 -2.43
CA PRO A 311 6.94 -21.47 -2.73
C PRO A 311 6.02 -22.45 -3.45
N SER A 312 6.60 -23.37 -4.21
CA SER A 312 5.88 -24.43 -4.92
C SER A 312 5.58 -25.67 -4.08
N ASP A 313 6.06 -25.73 -2.84
CA ASP A 313 5.85 -26.87 -1.98
C ASP A 313 4.56 -26.74 -1.17
N ILE A 314 3.80 -27.82 -1.13
CA ILE A 314 2.60 -27.97 -0.32
C ILE A 314 2.85 -29.02 0.73
N PHE A 315 2.40 -28.77 1.94
CA PHE A 315 2.59 -29.66 3.09
C PHE A 315 1.26 -30.11 3.65
N ALA A 316 1.17 -31.36 4.06
CA ALA A 316 0.03 -31.86 4.82
C ALA A 316 0.48 -32.89 5.86
N THR A 317 -0.37 -33.11 6.85
CA THR A 317 -0.22 -34.16 7.86
C THR A 317 -1.17 -35.31 7.54
N VAL A 318 -0.70 -36.54 7.63
CA VAL A 318 -1.49 -37.71 7.37
C VAL A 318 -1.43 -38.64 8.56
N LEU A 319 -2.57 -39.18 8.96
CA LEU A 319 -2.65 -40.24 9.97
C LEU A 319 -3.26 -41.50 9.37
N LEU A 320 -2.52 -42.61 9.48
CA LEU A 320 -2.90 -43.89 8.92
C LEU A 320 -2.78 -45.01 9.96
N ASP A 321 -3.69 -45.99 9.93
CA ASP A 321 -3.45 -47.26 10.62
C ASP A 321 -2.21 -47.93 10.07
N TYR A 322 -1.32 -48.40 10.97
CA TYR A 322 -0.03 -48.96 10.59
C TYR A 322 -0.17 -50.28 9.81
N ASP A 323 -1.07 -51.15 10.27
CA ASP A 323 -1.16 -52.52 9.75
C ASP A 323 -2.00 -52.57 8.48
N THR A 324 -3.12 -51.81 8.42
CA THR A 324 -4.08 -51.90 7.33
C THR A 324 -3.94 -50.78 6.31
N ARG A 325 -3.22 -49.69 6.66
CA ARG A 325 -3.11 -48.48 5.87
C ARG A 325 -4.50 -47.83 5.57
N ARG A 326 -5.44 -48.00 6.50
CA ARG A 326 -6.79 -47.42 6.44
C ARG A 326 -6.92 -46.27 7.40
N PRO A 327 -7.89 -45.38 7.19
CA PRO A 327 -8.21 -44.34 8.17
C PRO A 327 -8.51 -44.93 9.55
N VAL A 328 -8.10 -44.22 10.60
CA VAL A 328 -8.46 -44.51 11.99
C VAL A 328 -9.67 -43.73 12.44
N GLU A 329 -10.34 -44.16 13.51
CA GLU A 329 -11.58 -43.54 13.97
C GLU A 329 -11.34 -42.47 15.04
N ASN A 330 -12.28 -41.51 15.17
CA ASN A 330 -12.24 -40.45 16.17
C ASN A 330 -10.90 -39.71 16.21
N VAL A 331 -10.49 -39.20 15.07
CA VAL A 331 -9.20 -38.58 14.89
C VAL A 331 -9.36 -37.06 15.10
N THR A 332 -8.42 -36.49 15.86
CA THR A 332 -8.15 -35.07 15.89
C THR A 332 -6.70 -34.84 15.52
N ILE A 333 -6.41 -34.04 14.52
CA ILE A 333 -5.07 -33.64 14.13
C ILE A 333 -4.97 -32.13 14.28
N VAL A 334 -4.00 -31.67 15.07
CA VAL A 334 -3.66 -30.23 15.19
C VAL A 334 -2.30 -30.02 14.56
N THR A 335 -2.26 -29.25 13.49
CA THR A 335 -1.00 -28.87 12.84
C THR A 335 -0.74 -27.39 13.04
N SER A 336 0.45 -27.04 13.51
CA SER A 336 0.93 -25.66 13.59
C SER A 336 2.22 -25.46 12.81
N VAL A 337 2.37 -24.30 12.22
CA VAL A 337 3.53 -23.87 11.43
C VAL A 337 4.05 -22.56 11.98
N ALA A 338 5.32 -22.52 12.38
CA ALA A 338 5.96 -21.32 12.91
C ALA A 338 7.46 -21.24 12.51
N PRO A 339 8.02 -20.07 12.24
CA PRO A 339 7.32 -18.81 12.03
C PRO A 339 6.62 -18.78 10.67
N TYR A 340 5.35 -18.43 10.64
CA TYR A 340 4.61 -18.20 9.41
C TYR A 340 4.67 -16.70 9.09
N PRO A 341 5.22 -16.27 7.93
CA PRO A 341 5.44 -14.87 7.66
C PRO A 341 4.14 -14.12 7.46
N GLY A 342 3.93 -13.10 8.24
CA GLY A 342 2.92 -12.10 7.97
C GLY A 342 3.41 -11.07 6.93
N PRO A 343 2.53 -10.15 6.49
CA PRO A 343 2.89 -9.11 5.53
C PRO A 343 3.87 -8.06 6.06
N GLY A 344 4.38 -8.21 7.28
CA GLY A 344 5.37 -7.31 7.87
C GLY A 344 4.87 -5.89 8.18
N ASP A 345 3.56 -5.66 8.11
CA ASP A 345 2.95 -4.35 8.34
C ASP A 345 2.29 -4.22 9.73
N GLY A 346 2.45 -5.23 10.59
CA GLY A 346 1.88 -5.27 11.94
C GLY A 346 0.36 -5.47 11.99
N LEU A 347 -0.27 -5.84 10.85
CA LEU A 347 -1.69 -6.11 10.75
C LEU A 347 -1.92 -7.62 10.60
N ASN A 348 -3.03 -8.12 11.18
CA ASN A 348 -3.34 -9.55 11.14
C ASN A 348 -3.53 -10.03 9.69
N LYS A 349 -2.76 -11.04 9.28
CA LYS A 349 -2.75 -11.59 7.92
C LYS A 349 -4.03 -12.37 7.56
N PHE A 350 -4.72 -12.92 8.55
CA PHE A 350 -5.96 -13.67 8.34
C PHE A 350 -7.22 -12.82 8.42
N SER A 351 -7.09 -11.51 8.64
CA SER A 351 -8.25 -10.62 8.67
C SER A 351 -8.95 -10.58 7.32
N GLY A 352 -10.26 -10.69 7.34
CA GLY A 352 -11.10 -10.32 6.22
C GLY A 352 -10.97 -8.82 5.88
N VAL A 353 -11.60 -8.41 4.80
CA VAL A 353 -11.41 -7.06 4.23
C VAL A 353 -11.89 -5.93 5.15
N ALA A 354 -13.01 -6.12 5.83
CA ALA A 354 -13.63 -5.12 6.72
C ALA A 354 -13.96 -5.70 8.11
N PRO A 355 -12.93 -6.07 8.90
CA PRO A 355 -13.09 -6.79 10.16
C PRO A 355 -13.84 -6.00 11.25
N GLY A 356 -14.02 -4.70 11.09
CA GLY A 356 -14.80 -3.85 12.01
C GLY A 356 -16.31 -3.87 11.78
N CYS A 357 -16.79 -4.47 10.70
CA CYS A 357 -18.22 -4.53 10.37
C CYS A 357 -18.97 -5.59 11.18
N LYS A 358 -20.29 -5.40 11.29
CA LYS A 358 -21.24 -6.42 11.73
C LYS A 358 -21.72 -7.24 10.54
N TRP A 359 -22.35 -8.37 10.80
CA TRP A 359 -22.91 -9.21 9.77
C TRP A 359 -24.34 -9.69 10.10
N ALA A 360 -25.06 -10.03 9.04
CA ALA A 360 -26.39 -10.63 9.07
C ALA A 360 -26.41 -11.78 8.06
N ALA A 361 -27.19 -12.81 8.30
CA ALA A 361 -27.33 -13.88 7.32
C ALA A 361 -28.80 -14.31 7.16
N VAL A 362 -29.14 -14.64 5.93
CA VAL A 362 -30.42 -15.21 5.53
C VAL A 362 -30.14 -16.53 4.83
N LYS A 363 -30.54 -17.61 5.50
CA LYS A 363 -30.38 -18.98 4.99
C LYS A 363 -31.53 -19.31 4.03
N VAL A 364 -31.18 -19.72 2.83
CA VAL A 364 -32.12 -20.12 1.77
C VAL A 364 -31.84 -21.53 1.18
N PHE A 365 -30.66 -22.11 1.51
CA PHE A 365 -30.36 -23.52 1.21
C PHE A 365 -30.57 -24.36 2.44
N ASP A 366 -31.29 -25.46 2.30
CA ASP A 366 -31.44 -26.46 3.37
C ASP A 366 -30.13 -27.25 3.57
N ARG A 367 -30.12 -28.16 4.56
CA ARG A 367 -28.94 -29.00 4.87
C ARG A 367 -28.53 -29.95 3.73
N ASP A 368 -29.45 -30.26 2.82
CA ASP A 368 -29.18 -31.10 1.66
C ASP A 368 -28.72 -30.30 0.43
N GLY A 369 -28.55 -28.97 0.60
CA GLY A 369 -28.08 -28.06 -0.44
C GLY A 369 -29.14 -27.67 -1.47
N TYR A 370 -30.43 -27.76 -1.16
CA TYR A 370 -31.51 -27.34 -2.04
C TYR A 370 -32.04 -25.95 -1.70
N ALA A 371 -32.25 -25.14 -2.74
CA ALA A 371 -32.91 -23.84 -2.66
C ALA A 371 -33.74 -23.62 -3.93
N SER A 372 -34.88 -22.97 -3.79
CA SER A 372 -35.69 -22.51 -4.92
C SER A 372 -35.44 -21.04 -5.23
N SER A 373 -35.80 -20.62 -6.46
CA SER A 373 -35.83 -19.18 -6.79
C SER A 373 -36.77 -18.38 -5.91
N SER A 374 -37.80 -19.04 -5.37
CA SER A 374 -38.77 -18.45 -4.40
C SER A 374 -38.09 -18.19 -3.06
N ASP A 375 -37.26 -19.10 -2.55
CA ASP A 375 -36.54 -18.94 -1.30
C ASP A 375 -35.49 -17.80 -1.43
N MET A 376 -34.77 -17.79 -2.55
CA MET A 376 -33.87 -16.69 -2.89
C MET A 376 -34.61 -15.34 -2.91
N ALA A 377 -35.76 -15.28 -3.63
CA ALA A 377 -36.55 -14.06 -3.72
C ALA A 377 -37.09 -13.59 -2.37
N ARG A 378 -37.47 -14.52 -1.50
CA ARG A 378 -37.92 -14.26 -0.13
C ARG A 378 -36.77 -13.69 0.71
N GLY A 379 -35.55 -14.22 0.56
CA GLY A 379 -34.36 -13.70 1.24
C GLY A 379 -34.01 -12.27 0.81
N LEU A 380 -34.12 -11.97 -0.50
CA LEU A 380 -33.90 -10.61 -1.02
C LEU A 380 -34.94 -9.62 -0.46
N ASP A 381 -36.21 -10.02 -0.38
CA ASP A 381 -37.30 -9.20 0.19
C ASP A 381 -37.05 -8.92 1.67
N ASP A 382 -36.66 -9.93 2.43
CA ASP A 382 -36.38 -9.80 3.86
C ASP A 382 -35.23 -8.83 4.15
N PHE A 383 -34.15 -8.86 3.36
CA PHE A 383 -33.09 -7.88 3.51
C PHE A 383 -33.58 -6.44 3.31
N VAL A 384 -34.49 -6.18 2.36
CA VAL A 384 -35.09 -4.84 2.18
C VAL A 384 -35.90 -4.44 3.42
N LEU A 385 -36.68 -5.36 3.96
CA LEU A 385 -37.47 -5.11 5.16
C LEU A 385 -36.64 -4.83 6.41
N LYS A 386 -35.43 -5.38 6.49
CA LYS A 386 -34.54 -5.29 7.65
C LYS A 386 -33.41 -4.27 7.48
N CYS A 387 -33.16 -3.75 6.29
CA CYS A 387 -31.98 -2.95 5.99
C CYS A 387 -31.84 -1.73 6.93
N VAL A 388 -32.89 -1.00 7.20
CA VAL A 388 -32.84 0.21 8.06
C VAL A 388 -32.61 -0.19 9.52
N ASP A 389 -33.43 -1.13 10.03
CA ASP A 389 -33.39 -1.56 11.45
C ASP A 389 -32.07 -2.21 11.84
N LYS A 390 -31.46 -2.97 10.93
CA LYS A 390 -30.23 -3.71 11.16
C LYS A 390 -28.99 -3.05 10.54
N ASN A 391 -29.13 -1.85 9.97
CA ASN A 391 -28.06 -1.14 9.25
C ASN A 391 -27.39 -1.98 8.15
N ILE A 392 -28.18 -2.83 7.45
CA ILE A 392 -27.68 -3.67 6.36
C ILE A 392 -27.50 -2.78 5.13
N LYS A 393 -26.30 -2.34 4.87
CA LYS A 393 -25.96 -1.44 3.77
C LYS A 393 -25.43 -2.18 2.55
N ILE A 394 -24.98 -3.41 2.74
CA ILE A 394 -24.39 -4.26 1.73
C ILE A 394 -25.02 -5.64 1.84
N VAL A 395 -25.33 -6.27 0.71
CA VAL A 395 -25.72 -7.68 0.64
C VAL A 395 -24.82 -8.39 -0.36
N ASN A 396 -24.14 -9.44 0.12
CA ASN A 396 -23.34 -10.35 -0.66
C ASN A 396 -24.17 -11.53 -1.12
N ILE A 397 -24.10 -11.87 -2.41
CA ILE A 397 -24.78 -12.99 -3.03
C ILE A 397 -23.74 -13.83 -3.76
N SER A 398 -23.20 -14.83 -3.07
CA SER A 398 -22.22 -15.78 -3.62
C SER A 398 -22.85 -17.04 -4.20
N ILE A 399 -24.12 -16.95 -4.64
CA ILE A 399 -24.93 -18.02 -5.18
C ILE A 399 -25.59 -17.56 -6.48
N GLY A 400 -25.99 -18.52 -7.31
CA GLY A 400 -26.67 -18.24 -8.57
C GLY A 400 -27.84 -19.18 -8.81
N TYR A 401 -28.90 -18.68 -9.50
CA TYR A 401 -30.04 -19.45 -9.87
C TYR A 401 -29.69 -20.49 -10.95
N MET A 402 -30.01 -21.75 -10.66
CA MET A 402 -29.79 -22.87 -11.56
C MET A 402 -31.13 -23.52 -11.92
N ALA A 403 -31.30 -23.86 -13.17
CA ALA A 403 -32.46 -24.65 -13.62
C ALA A 403 -31.94 -25.95 -14.26
N LEU A 404 -32.35 -27.09 -13.72
CA LEU A 404 -31.91 -28.42 -14.18
C LEU A 404 -30.38 -28.59 -14.20
N GLY A 405 -29.70 -27.95 -13.23
CA GLY A 405 -28.25 -27.98 -13.12
C GLY A 405 -27.49 -27.04 -14.09
N ILE A 406 -28.19 -26.20 -14.83
CA ILE A 406 -27.61 -25.24 -15.79
C ILE A 406 -27.83 -23.81 -15.26
N PRO A 407 -26.84 -22.87 -15.37
CA PRO A 407 -27.03 -21.47 -15.06
C PRO A 407 -28.25 -20.91 -15.75
N ALA A 408 -29.21 -20.38 -15.01
CA ALA A 408 -30.49 -19.94 -15.49
C ALA A 408 -30.70 -18.45 -15.31
N GLN A 409 -31.66 -17.92 -16.06
CA GLN A 409 -31.98 -16.50 -16.11
C GLN A 409 -33.36 -16.24 -15.53
N SER A 410 -33.44 -15.27 -14.63
CA SER A 410 -34.67 -14.83 -14.02
C SER A 410 -34.76 -13.31 -13.98
N THR A 411 -35.51 -12.71 -14.89
CA THR A 411 -35.78 -11.27 -14.91
C THR A 411 -36.34 -10.82 -13.55
N SER A 412 -37.19 -11.63 -12.94
CA SER A 412 -37.79 -11.33 -11.64
C SER A 412 -36.74 -11.20 -10.52
N LEU A 413 -35.70 -12.04 -10.52
CA LEU A 413 -34.61 -11.91 -9.53
C LEU A 413 -33.75 -10.66 -9.78
N ARG A 414 -33.49 -10.30 -11.06
CA ARG A 414 -32.81 -9.06 -11.42
C ARG A 414 -33.58 -7.82 -10.95
N ASP A 415 -34.89 -7.79 -11.19
CA ASP A 415 -35.75 -6.69 -10.75
C ASP A 415 -35.74 -6.52 -9.23
N LYS A 416 -35.73 -7.63 -8.48
CA LYS A 416 -35.63 -7.60 -7.01
C LYS A 416 -34.30 -7.05 -6.56
N VAL A 417 -33.19 -7.48 -7.16
CA VAL A 417 -31.86 -6.93 -6.87
C VAL A 417 -31.78 -5.44 -7.20
N ASN A 418 -32.29 -5.02 -8.36
CA ASN A 418 -32.34 -3.61 -8.72
C ASN A 418 -33.21 -2.81 -7.71
N THR A 419 -34.27 -3.42 -7.20
CA THR A 419 -35.12 -2.83 -6.16
C THR A 419 -34.38 -2.69 -4.83
N MET A 420 -33.58 -3.67 -4.43
CA MET A 420 -32.70 -3.57 -3.25
C MET A 420 -31.75 -2.37 -3.37
N VAL A 421 -31.13 -2.18 -4.53
CA VAL A 421 -30.24 -1.04 -4.78
C VAL A 421 -30.99 0.28 -4.67
N ASN A 422 -32.21 0.36 -5.19
CA ASN A 422 -33.08 1.54 -5.07
C ASN A 422 -33.48 1.82 -3.60
N ASN A 423 -33.50 0.79 -2.76
CA ASN A 423 -33.71 0.93 -1.32
C ASN A 423 -32.44 1.29 -0.52
N GLY A 424 -31.33 1.53 -1.20
CA GLY A 424 -30.08 1.98 -0.56
C GLY A 424 -29.19 0.83 -0.08
N ILE A 425 -29.28 -0.33 -0.70
CA ILE A 425 -28.44 -1.50 -0.40
C ILE A 425 -27.44 -1.69 -1.56
N VAL A 426 -26.16 -1.75 -1.25
CA VAL A 426 -25.14 -2.21 -2.21
C VAL A 426 -25.30 -3.71 -2.38
N VAL A 427 -25.56 -4.18 -3.58
CA VAL A 427 -25.66 -5.62 -3.85
C VAL A 427 -24.42 -6.06 -4.65
N VAL A 428 -23.72 -7.05 -4.12
CA VAL A 428 -22.53 -7.64 -4.73
C VAL A 428 -22.83 -9.10 -5.05
N ALA A 429 -22.61 -9.50 -6.30
CA ALA A 429 -22.94 -10.84 -6.75
C ALA A 429 -21.77 -11.51 -7.48
N ALA A 430 -21.56 -12.80 -7.22
CA ALA A 430 -20.54 -13.60 -7.89
C ALA A 430 -20.92 -13.87 -9.36
N ALA A 431 -19.97 -13.75 -10.27
CA ALA A 431 -20.20 -13.94 -11.72
C ALA A 431 -20.49 -15.40 -12.10
N GLY A 432 -19.99 -16.35 -11.33
CA GLY A 432 -20.07 -17.79 -11.59
C GLY A 432 -18.71 -18.40 -11.99
N ASN A 433 -18.63 -19.74 -12.02
CA ASN A 433 -17.40 -20.50 -12.17
C ASN A 433 -17.42 -21.44 -13.40
N GLY A 434 -18.18 -21.10 -14.42
CA GLY A 434 -18.43 -21.97 -15.58
C GLY A 434 -17.60 -21.71 -16.83
N ALA A 435 -16.54 -20.87 -16.76
CA ALA A 435 -15.76 -20.53 -17.95
C ALA A 435 -15.02 -21.72 -18.60
N ASN A 436 -14.68 -22.74 -17.81
CA ASN A 436 -13.99 -23.94 -18.27
C ASN A 436 -14.89 -25.03 -18.85
N ASP A 437 -16.21 -24.85 -18.79
CA ASP A 437 -17.13 -25.85 -19.29
C ASP A 437 -17.15 -25.87 -20.83
N ASP A 438 -17.11 -27.05 -21.41
CA ASP A 438 -17.17 -27.26 -22.88
C ASP A 438 -18.53 -26.87 -23.48
N PHE A 439 -19.55 -26.77 -22.65
CA PHE A 439 -20.89 -26.37 -23.07
C PHE A 439 -21.11 -24.88 -22.91
N GLU A 440 -21.40 -24.18 -23.98
CA GLU A 440 -21.66 -22.75 -24.05
C GLU A 440 -22.73 -22.27 -23.05
N LEU A 441 -23.68 -23.13 -22.69
CA LEU A 441 -24.75 -22.86 -21.72
C LEU A 441 -24.21 -22.72 -20.28
N TYR A 442 -23.12 -23.40 -19.89
CA TYR A 442 -22.52 -23.32 -18.57
C TYR A 442 -21.62 -22.09 -18.43
N ARG A 443 -21.18 -21.50 -19.56
CA ARG A 443 -20.36 -20.30 -19.59
C ARG A 443 -21.16 -19.02 -19.35
N THR A 444 -22.50 -19.10 -19.32
CA THR A 444 -23.35 -17.92 -19.11
C THR A 444 -23.48 -17.60 -17.64
N MET A 445 -23.43 -16.30 -17.31
CA MET A 445 -23.74 -15.86 -15.95
C MET A 445 -25.16 -16.21 -15.56
N SER A 446 -25.33 -16.77 -14.37
CA SER A 446 -26.64 -16.99 -13.77
C SER A 446 -27.16 -15.71 -13.09
N ASP A 447 -28.46 -15.65 -12.87
CA ASP A 447 -29.05 -14.61 -12.03
C ASP A 447 -28.84 -14.95 -10.54
N PRO A 448 -28.67 -13.93 -9.67
CA PRO A 448 -28.94 -12.51 -9.96
C PRO A 448 -27.70 -11.69 -10.43
N ALA A 449 -26.56 -12.31 -10.77
CA ALA A 449 -25.34 -11.61 -11.18
C ALA A 449 -25.54 -10.65 -12.37
N ARG A 450 -26.50 -10.95 -13.25
CA ARG A 450 -26.83 -10.11 -14.41
C ARG A 450 -27.63 -8.85 -14.09
N ALA A 451 -28.10 -8.65 -12.85
CA ALA A 451 -28.82 -7.43 -12.48
C ALA A 451 -27.98 -6.20 -12.78
N ALA A 452 -28.53 -5.23 -13.52
CA ALA A 452 -27.80 -4.07 -14.03
C ALA A 452 -27.17 -3.20 -12.91
N MET A 453 -27.86 -3.09 -11.78
CA MET A 453 -27.42 -2.25 -10.66
C MET A 453 -26.55 -3.01 -9.64
N ALA A 454 -26.50 -4.33 -9.66
CA ALA A 454 -25.57 -5.12 -8.84
C ALA A 454 -24.11 -4.86 -9.25
N ILE A 455 -23.18 -5.05 -8.32
CA ILE A 455 -21.75 -5.16 -8.60
C ILE A 455 -21.47 -6.63 -8.86
N THR A 456 -21.21 -6.99 -10.09
CA THR A 456 -20.93 -8.38 -10.49
C THR A 456 -19.43 -8.62 -10.54
N VAL A 457 -18.97 -9.62 -9.81
CA VAL A 457 -17.56 -9.83 -9.53
C VAL A 457 -17.06 -11.12 -10.14
N GLY A 458 -16.11 -11.04 -11.08
CA GLY A 458 -15.29 -12.15 -11.53
C GLY A 458 -14.11 -12.41 -10.59
N ALA A 459 -13.33 -13.45 -10.87
CA ALA A 459 -12.23 -13.87 -10.04
C ALA A 459 -10.87 -13.59 -10.68
N SER A 460 -9.91 -13.15 -9.84
CA SER A 460 -8.49 -13.03 -10.17
C SER A 460 -7.64 -13.87 -9.23
N ASN A 461 -6.46 -14.25 -9.69
CA ASN A 461 -5.43 -14.92 -8.89
C ASN A 461 -4.44 -13.91 -8.27
N ASP A 462 -3.44 -14.42 -7.56
CA ASP A 462 -2.41 -13.62 -6.88
C ASP A 462 -1.46 -12.88 -7.83
N GLU A 463 -1.42 -13.26 -9.09
CA GLU A 463 -0.62 -12.60 -10.14
C GLU A 463 -1.40 -11.49 -10.86
N ASN A 464 -2.56 -11.12 -10.35
CA ASN A 464 -3.49 -10.16 -10.95
C ASN A 464 -4.06 -10.60 -12.30
N ALA A 465 -4.05 -11.90 -12.62
CA ALA A 465 -4.67 -12.42 -13.83
C ALA A 465 -6.11 -12.90 -13.57
N VAL A 466 -6.97 -12.84 -14.57
CA VAL A 466 -8.30 -13.46 -14.53
C VAL A 466 -8.15 -14.97 -14.42
N THR A 467 -8.91 -15.60 -13.53
CA THR A 467 -8.81 -17.05 -13.32
C THR A 467 -9.55 -17.84 -14.40
N GLU A 468 -9.08 -19.07 -14.62
CA GLU A 468 -9.57 -19.98 -15.64
C GLU A 468 -11.06 -20.33 -15.55
N TYR A 469 -11.62 -20.30 -14.36
CA TYR A 469 -13.03 -20.64 -14.12
C TYR A 469 -13.97 -19.43 -14.11
N SER A 470 -13.45 -18.19 -14.03
CA SER A 470 -14.26 -16.99 -13.88
C SER A 470 -15.20 -16.78 -15.06
N THR A 471 -16.50 -16.89 -14.84
CA THR A 471 -17.49 -16.68 -15.89
C THR A 471 -17.41 -15.25 -16.43
N TYR A 472 -17.40 -15.14 -17.75
CA TYR A 472 -17.33 -13.87 -18.47
C TYR A 472 -18.65 -13.54 -19.18
N GLY A 473 -18.76 -12.30 -19.65
CA GLY A 473 -19.96 -11.79 -20.30
C GLY A 473 -20.20 -12.33 -21.71
N PHE A 474 -21.34 -12.00 -22.29
CA PHE A 474 -21.68 -12.43 -23.65
C PHE A 474 -20.75 -11.83 -24.70
N ILE A 475 -20.33 -12.65 -25.67
CA ILE A 475 -19.50 -12.25 -26.82
C ILE A 475 -20.27 -11.28 -27.74
N MET A 476 -21.62 -11.41 -27.81
CA MET A 476 -22.49 -10.51 -28.54
C MET A 476 -23.59 -9.97 -27.61
N PRO A 477 -23.48 -8.73 -27.15
CA PRO A 477 -24.49 -8.13 -26.30
C PRO A 477 -25.84 -8.07 -27.05
N ARG A 478 -26.87 -8.56 -26.38
CA ARG A 478 -28.24 -8.35 -26.83
C ARG A 478 -28.69 -6.94 -26.42
N ALA A 479 -29.82 -6.47 -26.89
CA ALA A 479 -30.27 -5.07 -26.78
C ALA A 479 -30.52 -4.52 -25.34
N ASN A 480 -30.22 -5.27 -24.28
CA ASN A 480 -30.38 -4.84 -22.90
C ASN A 480 -29.05 -4.36 -22.33
N VAL A 481 -28.73 -3.13 -22.63
CA VAL A 481 -27.56 -2.41 -22.09
C VAL A 481 -27.56 -2.47 -20.55
N GLY A 482 -26.51 -3.00 -19.98
CA GLY A 482 -26.29 -3.09 -18.52
C GLY A 482 -26.44 -4.51 -17.95
N GLU A 483 -27.33 -5.35 -18.45
CA GLU A 483 -27.46 -6.74 -18.02
C GLU A 483 -26.52 -7.70 -18.76
N ASP A 484 -26.17 -7.35 -20.00
CA ASP A 484 -25.29 -8.15 -20.85
C ASP A 484 -23.80 -7.73 -20.76
N PHE A 485 -23.51 -6.54 -20.19
CA PHE A 485 -22.15 -6.01 -20.03
C PHE A 485 -21.58 -6.33 -18.64
N LYS A 486 -21.37 -7.60 -18.36
CA LYS A 486 -20.82 -8.12 -17.09
C LYS A 486 -19.57 -8.99 -17.35
N PRO A 487 -18.70 -9.20 -16.35
CA PRO A 487 -18.72 -8.68 -14.97
C PRO A 487 -18.53 -7.16 -14.91
N ASP A 488 -18.65 -6.56 -13.70
CA ASP A 488 -18.29 -5.15 -13.53
C ASP A 488 -16.81 -4.99 -13.23
N LEU A 489 -16.22 -5.91 -12.48
CA LEU A 489 -14.79 -5.96 -12.16
C LEU A 489 -14.40 -7.37 -11.68
N VAL A 490 -13.10 -7.60 -11.51
CA VAL A 490 -12.58 -8.83 -10.90
C VAL A 490 -11.90 -8.51 -9.57
N ALA A 491 -11.89 -9.49 -8.67
CA ALA A 491 -11.25 -9.41 -7.37
C ALA A 491 -10.62 -10.77 -7.01
N PRO A 492 -9.72 -10.82 -6.02
CA PRO A 492 -9.11 -12.08 -5.59
C PRO A 492 -10.17 -13.15 -5.31
N GLY A 493 -10.06 -14.30 -5.96
CA GLY A 493 -10.95 -15.45 -5.85
C GLY A 493 -10.22 -16.79 -5.81
N GLY A 494 -8.86 -16.74 -5.85
CA GLY A 494 -8.03 -17.94 -5.95
C GLY A 494 -8.04 -18.55 -7.35
N SER A 495 -7.26 -19.61 -7.57
CA SER A 495 -7.15 -20.31 -8.83
C SER A 495 -6.97 -21.82 -8.59
N TYR A 496 -7.51 -22.68 -9.48
CA TYR A 496 -7.24 -24.11 -9.40
C TYR A 496 -5.78 -24.47 -9.64
N SER A 497 -5.07 -23.63 -10.39
CA SER A 497 -3.67 -23.84 -10.73
C SER A 497 -2.71 -23.29 -9.68
N TYR A 498 -3.18 -22.42 -8.80
CA TYR A 498 -2.36 -21.75 -7.77
C TYR A 498 -2.92 -22.02 -6.38
N THR A 499 -3.56 -21.06 -5.75
CA THR A 499 -4.02 -21.18 -4.35
C THR A 499 -5.43 -20.65 -4.17
N GLY A 500 -6.19 -21.26 -3.25
CA GLY A 500 -7.49 -20.76 -2.80
C GLY A 500 -7.37 -19.66 -1.75
N LEU A 501 -8.44 -18.92 -1.49
CA LEU A 501 -8.51 -17.97 -0.38
C LEU A 501 -8.73 -18.72 0.94
N LEU A 502 -7.87 -18.43 1.90
CA LEU A 502 -7.98 -18.97 3.24
C LEU A 502 -8.95 -18.13 4.07
N SER A 503 -9.97 -18.72 4.65
CA SER A 503 -10.99 -18.02 5.44
C SER A 503 -11.63 -18.90 6.52
N ALA A 504 -12.48 -18.29 7.34
CA ALA A 504 -13.14 -18.93 8.48
C ALA A 504 -13.83 -20.25 8.08
N GLU A 505 -13.55 -21.30 8.80
CA GLU A 505 -14.16 -22.62 8.65
C GLU A 505 -15.44 -22.76 9.47
N SER A 506 -16.42 -23.53 9.00
CA SER A 506 -17.66 -23.81 9.73
C SER A 506 -17.55 -25.03 10.62
N GLY A 507 -17.71 -24.89 11.90
CA GLY A 507 -17.79 -26.01 12.84
C GLY A 507 -19.08 -26.84 12.73
N SER A 508 -19.98 -26.49 11.85
CA SER A 508 -21.20 -27.24 11.54
C SER A 508 -21.08 -28.10 10.30
N SER A 509 -19.98 -27.97 9.53
CA SER A 509 -19.76 -28.65 8.26
C SER A 509 -18.61 -29.69 8.37
N ASP A 510 -18.73 -30.76 7.62
CA ASP A 510 -17.68 -31.73 7.32
C ASP A 510 -17.46 -31.85 5.80
N GLY A 511 -17.99 -30.89 5.03
CA GLY A 511 -17.82 -30.73 3.59
C GLY A 511 -16.60 -29.91 3.21
N LEU A 512 -16.18 -29.95 1.94
CA LEU A 512 -15.10 -29.12 1.36
C LEU A 512 -13.74 -29.19 2.08
N GLY A 513 -13.40 -30.35 2.73
CA GLY A 513 -12.17 -30.50 3.51
C GLY A 513 -12.25 -29.85 4.89
N MET A 514 -13.43 -29.44 5.33
CA MET A 514 -13.69 -28.86 6.61
C MET A 514 -13.88 -29.93 7.70
N ASP A 515 -13.59 -29.59 8.92
CA ASP A 515 -13.97 -30.38 10.08
C ASP A 515 -15.06 -29.70 10.94
N LYS A 516 -15.28 -30.14 12.17
CA LYS A 516 -16.32 -29.58 13.04
C LYS A 516 -15.78 -28.65 14.12
N GLU A 517 -14.54 -28.26 14.01
CA GLU A 517 -13.89 -27.36 14.96
C GLU A 517 -13.93 -25.91 14.40
N PRO A 518 -14.71 -24.99 15.00
CA PRO A 518 -14.92 -23.65 14.46
C PRO A 518 -13.80 -22.66 14.81
N ASP A 519 -12.58 -23.08 14.93
CA ASP A 519 -11.48 -22.29 15.46
C ASP A 519 -10.29 -22.09 14.49
N ASP A 520 -10.42 -22.51 13.22
CA ASP A 520 -9.38 -22.36 12.21
C ASP A 520 -9.89 -21.96 10.82
N TYR A 521 -9.19 -22.31 9.75
CA TYR A 521 -9.43 -21.79 8.41
C TYR A 521 -9.44 -22.89 7.37
N ALA A 522 -10.37 -22.82 6.44
CA ALA A 522 -10.40 -23.62 5.22
C ALA A 522 -10.07 -22.77 3.98
N SER A 523 -9.68 -23.44 2.89
CA SER A 523 -9.28 -22.83 1.64
C SER A 523 -10.35 -23.01 0.57
N GLY A 524 -10.71 -21.94 -0.15
CA GLY A 524 -11.69 -21.97 -1.20
C GLY A 524 -11.28 -21.22 -2.47
N VAL A 525 -11.73 -21.70 -3.66
CA VAL A 525 -11.55 -21.03 -4.95
C VAL A 525 -12.90 -20.79 -5.61
N GLY A 526 -13.11 -19.60 -6.15
CA GLY A 526 -14.35 -19.26 -6.83
C GLY A 526 -14.68 -17.77 -6.84
N THR A 527 -15.52 -17.35 -7.78
CA THR A 527 -16.11 -16.01 -7.79
C THR A 527 -16.95 -15.77 -6.55
N SER A 528 -17.43 -16.85 -5.90
CA SER A 528 -18.08 -16.82 -4.58
C SER A 528 -17.23 -16.20 -3.50
N PHE A 529 -15.90 -16.25 -3.61
CA PHE A 529 -14.95 -15.68 -2.67
C PHE A 529 -14.46 -14.29 -3.11
N SER A 530 -14.52 -13.99 -4.40
CA SER A 530 -14.29 -12.64 -4.93
C SER A 530 -15.39 -11.64 -4.53
N ALA A 531 -16.64 -12.06 -4.55
CA ALA A 531 -17.77 -11.20 -4.20
C ALA A 531 -17.71 -10.67 -2.74
N PRO A 532 -17.47 -11.47 -1.69
CA PRO A 532 -17.31 -10.96 -0.33
C PRO A 532 -16.09 -10.06 -0.15
N PHE A 533 -15.02 -10.27 -0.91
CA PHE A 533 -13.88 -9.36 -0.94
C PHE A 533 -14.33 -7.95 -1.36
N VAL A 534 -15.11 -7.85 -2.44
CA VAL A 534 -15.69 -6.57 -2.93
C VAL A 534 -16.70 -6.01 -1.95
N SER A 535 -17.50 -6.86 -1.28
CA SER A 535 -18.43 -6.45 -0.23
C SER A 535 -17.70 -5.78 0.94
N GLY A 536 -16.57 -6.33 1.35
CA GLY A 536 -15.68 -5.72 2.34
C GLY A 536 -15.11 -4.38 1.85
N CYS A 537 -14.65 -4.30 0.60
CA CYS A 537 -14.15 -3.04 0.01
C CYS A 537 -15.25 -1.96 -0.03
N ALA A 538 -16.49 -2.33 -0.36
CA ALA A 538 -17.63 -1.41 -0.29
C ALA A 538 -17.85 -0.88 1.14
N ALA A 539 -17.67 -1.72 2.16
CA ALA A 539 -17.76 -1.31 3.56
C ALA A 539 -16.65 -0.32 3.95
N LEU A 540 -15.42 -0.50 3.44
CA LEU A 540 -14.33 0.47 3.64
C LEU A 540 -14.64 1.82 2.99
N ILE A 541 -15.27 1.83 1.82
CA ILE A 541 -15.71 3.07 1.16
C ILE A 541 -16.82 3.75 1.97
N ILE A 542 -17.79 2.99 2.53
CA ILE A 542 -18.81 3.54 3.42
C ILE A 542 -18.19 4.16 4.66
N ASP A 543 -17.18 3.53 5.23
CA ASP A 543 -16.44 4.05 6.38
C ASP A 543 -15.65 5.33 6.00
N ALA A 544 -15.08 5.38 4.80
CA ALA A 544 -14.47 6.59 4.24
C ALA A 544 -15.48 7.72 4.07
N MET A 545 -16.66 7.44 3.51
CA MET A 545 -17.75 8.41 3.39
C MET A 545 -18.16 8.97 4.76
N LYS A 546 -18.33 8.10 5.75
CA LYS A 546 -18.61 8.49 7.13
C LYS A 546 -17.52 9.39 7.70
N SER A 547 -16.24 9.08 7.47
CA SER A 547 -15.12 9.91 7.93
C SER A 547 -15.14 11.33 7.35
N LYS A 548 -15.80 11.51 6.20
CA LYS A 548 -16.03 12.82 5.53
C LYS A 548 -17.40 13.43 5.86
N GLY A 549 -18.12 12.90 6.83
CA GLY A 549 -19.43 13.43 7.26
C GLY A 549 -20.57 13.10 6.30
N ILE A 550 -20.38 12.16 5.36
CA ILE A 550 -21.44 11.70 4.45
C ILE A 550 -22.24 10.60 5.14
N ALA A 551 -23.45 10.93 5.58
CA ALA A 551 -24.36 9.99 6.22
C ALA A 551 -25.01 9.07 5.19
N TRP A 552 -25.09 7.75 5.50
CA TRP A 552 -25.77 6.78 4.65
C TRP A 552 -27.25 7.11 4.48
N LYS A 553 -27.78 6.89 3.28
CA LYS A 553 -29.20 7.07 2.96
C LYS A 553 -29.82 5.78 2.48
N PHE A 554 -30.74 5.24 3.24
CA PHE A 554 -31.66 4.22 2.76
C PHE A 554 -32.79 4.85 1.94
N GLY A 555 -33.47 4.06 1.11
CA GLY A 555 -34.53 4.53 0.22
C GLY A 555 -34.03 5.34 -0.98
N SER A 556 -32.74 5.27 -1.30
CA SER A 556 -32.14 5.93 -2.46
C SER A 556 -31.00 5.08 -3.02
N ALA A 557 -30.93 4.97 -4.35
CA ALA A 557 -29.84 4.32 -5.06
C ALA A 557 -28.55 5.16 -5.14
N ASP A 558 -28.54 6.40 -4.66
CA ASP A 558 -27.42 7.33 -4.86
C ASP A 558 -26.10 6.78 -4.32
N HIS A 559 -26.09 6.31 -3.07
CA HIS A 559 -24.89 5.79 -2.45
C HIS A 559 -24.46 4.43 -3.01
N PRO A 560 -25.34 3.44 -3.19
CA PRO A 560 -24.98 2.18 -3.83
C PRO A 560 -24.36 2.38 -5.23
N ARG A 561 -24.98 3.21 -6.07
CA ARG A 561 -24.46 3.53 -7.40
C ARG A 561 -23.12 4.27 -7.35
N TYR A 562 -22.96 5.16 -6.38
CA TYR A 562 -21.70 5.89 -6.17
C TYR A 562 -20.56 4.93 -5.78
N ILE A 563 -20.81 3.96 -4.90
CA ILE A 563 -19.83 2.94 -4.52
C ILE A 563 -19.46 2.07 -5.73
N LYS A 564 -20.44 1.60 -6.49
CA LYS A 564 -20.19 0.85 -7.73
C LYS A 564 -19.33 1.65 -8.69
N MET A 565 -19.67 2.91 -8.92
CA MET A 565 -18.90 3.82 -9.76
C MET A 565 -17.45 3.94 -9.29
N LEU A 566 -17.22 4.14 -8.00
CA LEU A 566 -15.86 4.29 -7.45
C LEU A 566 -15.04 3.03 -7.67
N LEU A 567 -15.59 1.87 -7.33
CA LEU A 567 -14.90 0.59 -7.51
C LEU A 567 -14.54 0.34 -8.99
N CYS A 568 -15.47 0.59 -9.90
CA CYS A 568 -15.25 0.44 -11.34
C CYS A 568 -14.28 1.49 -11.91
N ALA A 569 -14.43 2.77 -11.52
CA ALA A 569 -13.57 3.85 -12.02
C ALA A 569 -12.12 3.71 -11.55
N THR A 570 -11.88 3.07 -10.41
CA THR A 570 -10.55 2.84 -9.85
C THR A 570 -10.01 1.42 -10.07
N ALA A 571 -10.72 0.58 -10.81
CA ALA A 571 -10.19 -0.71 -11.27
C ALA A 571 -9.10 -0.46 -12.32
N SER A 572 -8.13 -1.37 -12.40
CA SER A 572 -7.00 -1.32 -13.35
C SER A 572 -6.89 -2.61 -14.15
N GLU A 573 -6.16 -2.57 -15.26
CA GLU A 573 -5.92 -3.75 -16.09
C GLU A 573 -5.36 -4.92 -15.29
N THR A 574 -5.77 -6.13 -15.68
CA THR A 574 -5.20 -7.38 -15.16
C THR A 574 -3.91 -7.73 -15.90
N ASN A 575 -3.20 -8.73 -15.41
CA ASN A 575 -1.99 -9.23 -16.04
C ASN A 575 -2.34 -10.26 -17.13
N THR A 576 -2.44 -9.81 -18.38
CA THR A 576 -2.83 -10.65 -19.52
C THR A 576 -1.80 -11.71 -19.87
N THR A 577 -0.53 -11.56 -19.51
CA THR A 577 0.53 -12.53 -19.81
C THR A 577 0.45 -13.79 -18.95
N ARG A 578 -0.27 -13.72 -17.82
CA ARG A 578 -0.46 -14.82 -16.86
C ARG A 578 -1.85 -15.44 -16.93
N GLU A 579 -2.63 -15.07 -17.91
CA GLU A 579 -3.94 -15.70 -18.12
C GLU A 579 -3.79 -17.10 -18.70
N SER A 580 -4.72 -17.98 -18.31
CA SER A 580 -4.80 -19.31 -18.91
C SER A 580 -5.03 -19.20 -20.42
N LYS A 581 -4.40 -20.10 -21.19
CA LYS A 581 -4.47 -20.11 -22.66
C LYS A 581 -5.89 -20.31 -23.24
N GLN A 582 -6.88 -20.56 -22.39
CA GLN A 582 -8.29 -20.69 -22.80
C GLN A 582 -8.94 -19.34 -23.14
N PHE A 583 -8.38 -18.23 -22.68
CA PHE A 583 -8.81 -16.90 -23.06
C PHE A 583 -8.04 -16.44 -24.29
N ASN A 584 -8.72 -15.82 -25.23
CA ASN A 584 -8.06 -15.24 -26.38
C ASN A 584 -7.29 -13.99 -25.94
N PRO A 585 -5.94 -14.03 -25.83
CA PRO A 585 -5.16 -12.92 -25.26
C PRO A 585 -5.05 -11.70 -26.20
N THR A 586 -5.66 -11.77 -27.39
CA THR A 586 -5.54 -10.72 -28.40
C THR A 586 -6.53 -9.57 -28.23
N LEU A 587 -7.42 -9.60 -27.24
CA LEU A 587 -8.32 -8.50 -26.96
C LEU A 587 -7.62 -7.47 -26.08
N SER A 588 -7.28 -6.31 -26.63
CA SER A 588 -6.86 -5.14 -25.90
C SER A 588 -8.03 -4.64 -25.04
N ARG A 589 -7.93 -4.77 -23.73
CA ARG A 589 -9.05 -4.62 -22.80
C ARG A 589 -9.34 -3.17 -22.43
N ALA A 590 -8.33 -2.34 -22.29
CA ALA A 590 -8.51 -0.94 -21.89
C ALA A 590 -9.12 -0.06 -22.99
N ALA A 591 -8.74 -0.30 -24.24
CA ALA A 591 -9.03 0.62 -25.34
C ALA A 591 -10.19 0.18 -26.27
N ALA A 592 -10.52 -1.10 -26.32
CA ALA A 592 -11.47 -1.65 -27.30
C ALA A 592 -12.22 -2.85 -26.72
N GLY A 593 -13.12 -2.60 -25.79
CA GLY A 593 -14.14 -3.59 -25.47
C GLY A 593 -14.87 -4.05 -26.74
N PRO A 594 -15.46 -5.25 -26.79
CA PRO A 594 -16.28 -5.69 -27.89
C PRO A 594 -17.30 -4.63 -28.29
N GLU A 595 -17.69 -4.60 -29.55
CA GLU A 595 -18.65 -3.60 -30.05
C GLU A 595 -19.87 -3.52 -29.12
N GLY A 596 -20.15 -2.31 -28.60
CA GLY A 596 -21.25 -2.04 -27.69
C GLY A 596 -20.89 -2.02 -26.19
N PHE A 597 -19.69 -2.47 -25.78
CA PHE A 597 -19.26 -2.31 -24.39
C PHE A 597 -18.94 -0.84 -24.09
N PRO A 598 -19.19 -0.38 -22.85
CA PRO A 598 -18.74 0.94 -22.43
C PRO A 598 -17.21 1.06 -22.53
N ALA A 599 -16.72 2.24 -22.87
CA ALA A 599 -15.28 2.50 -22.92
C ALA A 599 -14.58 2.13 -21.59
N GLY A 600 -13.46 1.43 -21.67
CA GLY A 600 -12.71 0.96 -20.51
C GLY A 600 -13.33 -0.25 -19.81
N LYS A 601 -14.25 -0.97 -20.46
CA LYS A 601 -14.88 -2.19 -19.94
C LYS A 601 -14.85 -3.30 -20.98
N ASP A 602 -14.51 -4.51 -20.57
CA ASP A 602 -14.58 -5.71 -21.41
C ASP A 602 -15.42 -6.84 -20.78
N GLN A 603 -15.50 -7.96 -21.49
CA GLN A 603 -16.32 -9.09 -21.08
C GLN A 603 -15.62 -10.02 -20.06
N HIS A 604 -14.31 -9.97 -19.90
CA HIS A 604 -13.53 -10.88 -19.04
C HIS A 604 -13.31 -10.30 -17.66
N GLU A 605 -12.81 -9.08 -17.57
CA GLU A 605 -12.46 -8.44 -16.31
C GLU A 605 -13.36 -7.25 -15.94
N GLY A 606 -14.32 -6.90 -16.83
CA GLY A 606 -15.12 -5.70 -16.63
C GLY A 606 -14.28 -4.43 -16.76
N TYR A 607 -14.21 -3.63 -15.70
CA TYR A 607 -13.33 -2.46 -15.62
C TYR A 607 -11.91 -2.80 -15.10
N GLY A 608 -11.61 -4.08 -14.88
CA GLY A 608 -10.33 -4.58 -14.41
C GLY A 608 -10.34 -5.04 -12.94
N ILE A 609 -9.14 -5.21 -12.37
CA ILE A 609 -8.97 -5.66 -11.00
C ILE A 609 -9.18 -4.53 -9.99
N ILE A 610 -9.79 -4.86 -8.87
CA ILE A 610 -10.11 -3.94 -7.79
C ILE A 610 -8.86 -3.28 -7.16
N ASN A 611 -8.99 -1.99 -6.77
CA ASN A 611 -7.99 -1.24 -6.02
C ASN A 611 -8.69 -0.48 -4.88
N ALA A 612 -8.77 -1.08 -3.71
CA ALA A 612 -9.48 -0.52 -2.56
C ALA A 612 -8.88 0.81 -2.07
N ASP A 613 -7.54 0.93 -2.11
CA ASP A 613 -6.83 2.15 -1.73
C ASP A 613 -7.21 3.34 -2.62
N ALA A 614 -7.24 3.15 -3.94
CA ALA A 614 -7.61 4.21 -4.87
C ALA A 614 -9.08 4.63 -4.72
N ALA A 615 -9.99 3.67 -4.50
CA ALA A 615 -11.40 3.96 -4.27
C ALA A 615 -11.63 4.77 -2.97
N VAL A 616 -10.92 4.45 -1.90
CA VAL A 616 -10.96 5.20 -0.63
C VAL A 616 -10.31 6.58 -0.78
N GLU A 617 -9.18 6.68 -1.45
CA GLU A 617 -8.53 7.97 -1.73
C GLU A 617 -9.43 8.90 -2.54
N ALA A 618 -10.20 8.37 -3.50
CA ALA A 618 -11.18 9.14 -4.29
C ALA A 618 -12.25 9.81 -3.42
N VAL A 619 -12.63 9.19 -2.29
CA VAL A 619 -13.56 9.77 -1.31
C VAL A 619 -12.85 10.77 -0.39
N CYS A 620 -11.64 10.44 0.04
CA CYS A 620 -10.97 11.14 1.13
C CYS A 620 -10.12 12.33 0.69
N GLN A 621 -9.64 12.34 -0.54
CA GLN A 621 -8.65 13.31 -1.00
C GLN A 621 -9.12 14.09 -2.23
N THR A 622 -8.68 15.34 -2.30
CA THR A 622 -9.01 16.26 -3.38
C THR A 622 -7.73 16.68 -4.10
N TYR A 623 -7.78 16.73 -5.41
CA TYR A 623 -6.76 17.32 -6.24
C TYR A 623 -7.03 18.82 -6.38
N ALA A 624 -6.07 19.64 -6.01
CA ALA A 624 -6.16 21.07 -6.18
C ALA A 624 -5.76 21.45 -7.61
N VAL A 625 -6.68 22.05 -8.35
CA VAL A 625 -6.38 22.55 -9.69
C VAL A 625 -5.27 23.60 -9.60
N GLY A 626 -4.35 23.58 -10.54
CA GLY A 626 -3.12 24.41 -10.53
C GLY A 626 -1.94 23.74 -9.82
N SER A 627 -2.15 22.62 -9.15
CA SER A 627 -1.06 21.90 -8.49
C SER A 627 -0.33 20.91 -9.41
N THR A 628 0.90 20.59 -9.02
CA THR A 628 1.65 19.46 -9.59
C THR A 628 1.70 18.36 -8.55
N VAL A 629 1.41 17.12 -8.97
CA VAL A 629 1.48 15.92 -8.13
C VAL A 629 2.39 14.91 -8.79
N THR A 630 3.25 14.29 -8.00
CA THR A 630 4.03 13.12 -8.39
C THR A 630 3.59 11.92 -7.57
N ALA A 631 3.47 10.75 -8.19
CA ALA A 631 3.18 9.50 -7.50
C ALA A 631 3.71 8.30 -8.30
N ASP A 632 3.97 7.19 -7.60
CA ASP A 632 4.47 5.97 -8.20
C ASP A 632 3.31 5.00 -8.46
N LEU A 633 3.33 4.36 -9.63
CA LEU A 633 2.51 3.20 -9.95
C LEU A 633 3.42 2.04 -10.33
N GLY A 634 3.06 0.82 -9.89
CA GLY A 634 3.87 -0.37 -10.11
C GLY A 634 3.07 -1.58 -10.55
N GLY A 635 3.78 -2.59 -11.07
CA GLY A 635 3.19 -3.77 -11.70
C GLY A 635 3.04 -4.99 -10.80
N ASN A 636 3.73 -5.04 -9.64
CA ASN A 636 3.61 -6.18 -8.75
C ASN A 636 2.30 -6.18 -7.96
N ALA A 637 1.94 -7.32 -7.39
CA ALA A 637 0.66 -7.51 -6.70
C ALA A 637 0.43 -6.53 -5.53
N SER A 638 1.49 -6.15 -4.83
CA SER A 638 1.42 -5.22 -3.69
C SER A 638 1.58 -3.74 -4.08
N ALA A 639 1.95 -3.43 -5.31
CA ALA A 639 2.17 -2.07 -5.78
C ALA A 639 0.86 -1.29 -5.95
N LYS A 640 0.95 0.02 -5.83
CA LYS A 640 -0.15 0.92 -6.18
C LYS A 640 -0.30 0.96 -7.70
N ARG A 641 -1.49 0.62 -8.23
CA ARG A 641 -1.78 0.58 -9.67
C ARG A 641 -2.64 1.74 -10.14
N VAL A 642 -3.31 2.41 -9.23
CA VAL A 642 -4.23 3.51 -9.55
C VAL A 642 -4.05 4.64 -8.56
N TRP A 643 -4.01 5.85 -9.08
CA TRP A 643 -4.11 7.09 -8.30
C TRP A 643 -5.45 7.76 -8.62
N ALA A 644 -6.22 8.14 -7.59
CA ALA A 644 -7.55 8.74 -7.77
C ALA A 644 -7.81 9.85 -6.76
N ARG A 645 -8.38 10.98 -7.23
CA ARG A 645 -8.74 12.15 -6.40
C ARG A 645 -10.02 12.79 -6.92
N THR A 646 -10.80 13.34 -6.01
CA THR A 646 -11.89 14.26 -6.38
C THR A 646 -11.29 15.60 -6.84
N VAL A 647 -11.85 16.21 -7.85
CA VAL A 647 -11.49 17.56 -8.35
C VAL A 647 -12.74 18.43 -8.47
N GLU A 648 -12.62 19.71 -8.09
CA GLU A 648 -13.69 20.70 -8.23
C GLU A 648 -13.60 21.38 -9.61
N LEU A 649 -14.67 21.31 -10.38
CA LEU A 649 -14.81 21.94 -11.70
C LEU A 649 -15.71 23.16 -11.61
N LYS A 650 -15.34 24.26 -12.29
CA LYS A 650 -16.12 25.49 -12.36
C LYS A 650 -16.74 25.66 -13.74
N THR A 651 -18.01 26.02 -13.82
CA THR A 651 -18.74 26.27 -15.07
C THR A 651 -17.98 27.17 -16.01
N GLY A 652 -17.77 26.75 -17.24
CA GLY A 652 -17.17 27.54 -18.31
C GLY A 652 -15.68 27.85 -18.13
N VAL A 653 -15.02 27.21 -17.14
CA VAL A 653 -13.61 27.42 -16.89
C VAL A 653 -12.85 26.16 -17.31
N ASP A 654 -12.05 26.29 -18.35
CA ASP A 654 -11.27 25.17 -18.89
C ASP A 654 -10.31 24.63 -17.85
N ILE A 655 -10.20 23.30 -17.78
CA ILE A 655 -9.14 22.59 -17.10
C ILE A 655 -8.30 21.85 -18.13
N ASP A 656 -7.01 22.11 -18.13
CA ASP A 656 -6.03 21.38 -18.91
C ASP A 656 -5.22 20.49 -17.96
N LEU A 657 -5.15 19.23 -18.29
CA LEU A 657 -4.41 18.21 -17.54
C LEU A 657 -3.30 17.67 -18.42
N SER A 658 -2.10 17.54 -17.86
CA SER A 658 -0.95 16.94 -18.50
C SER A 658 -0.33 15.92 -17.54
N LEU A 659 -0.25 14.70 -17.98
CA LEU A 659 0.35 13.57 -17.26
C LEU A 659 1.64 13.21 -17.99
N ALA A 660 2.77 13.44 -17.36
CA ALA A 660 4.05 12.90 -17.82
C ALA A 660 4.18 11.45 -17.37
N VAL A 661 4.26 10.55 -18.33
CA VAL A 661 4.36 9.10 -18.13
C VAL A 661 5.84 8.70 -18.15
N PRO A 662 6.31 7.85 -17.22
CA PRO A 662 7.70 7.39 -17.23
C PRO A 662 8.01 6.51 -18.45
N ASP A 663 9.25 6.59 -18.95
CA ASP A 663 9.72 5.74 -20.06
C ASP A 663 9.44 4.26 -19.77
N GLY A 664 8.92 3.54 -20.75
CA GLY A 664 8.62 2.10 -20.63
C GLY A 664 7.34 1.75 -19.86
N ALA A 665 6.58 2.75 -19.39
CA ALA A 665 5.26 2.53 -18.77
C ALA A 665 4.14 3.11 -19.65
N ASP A 666 2.95 2.55 -19.49
CA ASP A 666 1.73 2.98 -20.15
C ASP A 666 0.68 3.28 -19.07
N PHE A 667 0.37 4.57 -18.90
CA PHE A 667 -0.57 5.08 -17.88
C PHE A 667 -1.64 5.93 -18.51
N ASP A 668 -2.88 5.57 -18.31
CA ASP A 668 -4.05 6.27 -18.81
C ASP A 668 -4.54 7.38 -17.87
N LEU A 669 -5.05 8.46 -18.43
CA LEU A 669 -5.65 9.58 -17.70
C LEU A 669 -7.17 9.67 -17.95
N TYR A 670 -7.95 9.60 -16.88
CA TYR A 670 -9.41 9.70 -16.94
C TYR A 670 -9.95 10.83 -16.07
N LEU A 671 -10.95 11.52 -16.59
CA LEU A 671 -11.81 12.43 -15.84
C LEU A 671 -13.25 11.89 -15.90
N TYR A 672 -13.74 11.39 -14.77
CA TYR A 672 -15.10 10.89 -14.64
C TYR A 672 -16.03 11.90 -13.96
N SER A 673 -17.31 11.86 -14.29
CA SER A 673 -18.35 12.51 -13.50
C SER A 673 -18.37 11.94 -12.07
N SER A 674 -18.60 12.78 -11.07
CA SER A 674 -18.91 12.30 -9.71
C SER A 674 -20.32 11.74 -9.58
N VAL A 675 -21.14 11.89 -10.61
CA VAL A 675 -22.49 11.32 -10.68
C VAL A 675 -22.43 10.08 -11.57
N PRO A 676 -22.72 8.89 -11.02
CA PRO A 676 -22.73 7.65 -11.78
C PRO A 676 -23.88 7.59 -12.80
N SER A 677 -23.80 6.65 -13.72
CA SER A 677 -24.93 6.28 -14.58
C SER A 677 -26.12 5.72 -13.77
N ASN A 678 -27.24 5.50 -14.41
CA ASN A 678 -28.42 4.91 -13.76
C ASN A 678 -28.18 3.49 -13.24
N THR A 679 -27.19 2.78 -13.76
CA THR A 679 -26.78 1.45 -13.32
C THR A 679 -25.59 1.46 -12.36
N GLY A 680 -25.04 2.64 -12.03
CA GLY A 680 -23.87 2.80 -11.18
C GLY A 680 -22.52 2.70 -11.93
N ALA A 681 -22.53 2.59 -13.24
CA ALA A 681 -21.29 2.60 -14.03
C ALA A 681 -20.65 4.01 -14.04
N PRO A 682 -19.30 4.10 -14.10
CA PRO A 682 -18.61 5.38 -14.24
C PRO A 682 -18.97 6.06 -15.56
N VAL A 683 -19.11 7.38 -15.54
CA VAL A 683 -19.39 8.21 -16.71
C VAL A 683 -18.15 9.01 -17.05
N ILE A 684 -17.51 8.69 -18.16
CA ILE A 684 -16.31 9.37 -18.64
C ILE A 684 -16.71 10.75 -19.17
N LEU A 685 -16.14 11.80 -18.60
CA LEU A 685 -16.24 13.18 -19.14
C LEU A 685 -15.18 13.40 -20.22
N ARG A 686 -13.96 12.93 -19.98
CA ARG A 686 -12.83 12.90 -20.90
C ARG A 686 -11.86 11.80 -20.50
N SER A 687 -11.11 11.30 -21.48
CA SER A 687 -9.98 10.41 -21.24
C SER A 687 -8.86 10.70 -22.24
N SER A 688 -7.66 10.35 -21.88
CA SER A 688 -6.48 10.32 -22.72
C SER A 688 -5.82 8.96 -22.45
N THR A 689 -5.66 8.15 -23.51
CA THR A 689 -5.29 6.73 -23.46
C THR A 689 -4.41 6.40 -24.67
N ALA A 690 -3.20 7.00 -24.71
CA ALA A 690 -2.21 6.73 -25.75
C ALA A 690 -1.65 5.32 -25.56
N ALA A 691 -1.53 4.56 -26.66
CA ALA A 691 -1.24 3.12 -26.60
C ALA A 691 0.25 2.77 -26.57
N ASN A 692 1.17 3.75 -26.56
CA ASN A 692 2.60 3.48 -26.58
C ASN A 692 3.22 3.78 -25.22
N ALA A 693 4.10 2.92 -24.77
CA ALA A 693 4.83 3.13 -23.53
C ALA A 693 5.68 4.42 -23.58
N GLY A 694 5.59 5.25 -22.54
CA GLY A 694 6.29 6.53 -22.43
C GLY A 694 5.60 7.70 -23.10
N ASP A 695 4.43 7.52 -23.74
CA ASP A 695 3.65 8.63 -24.30
C ASP A 695 2.94 9.42 -23.17
N ASP A 696 3.12 10.73 -23.16
CA ASP A 696 2.45 11.63 -22.22
C ASP A 696 0.95 11.75 -22.53
N GLU A 697 0.14 11.81 -21.49
CA GLU A 697 -1.30 11.98 -21.62
C GLU A 697 -1.73 13.44 -21.43
N THR A 698 -2.64 13.91 -22.27
CA THR A 698 -3.18 15.27 -22.16
C THR A 698 -4.69 15.27 -22.29
N LEU A 699 -5.35 16.05 -21.43
CA LEU A 699 -6.80 16.12 -21.38
C LEU A 699 -7.24 17.56 -21.19
N GLN A 700 -8.15 18.03 -22.06
CA GLN A 700 -8.81 19.32 -21.94
C GLN A 700 -10.31 19.13 -21.75
N TYR A 701 -10.89 19.86 -20.80
CA TYR A 701 -12.33 19.81 -20.51
C TYR A 701 -12.88 21.15 -20.08
N THR A 702 -14.00 21.59 -20.70
CA THR A 702 -14.79 22.76 -20.32
C THR A 702 -16.07 22.30 -19.62
N PRO A 703 -16.22 22.48 -18.31
CA PRO A 703 -17.43 22.10 -17.59
C PRO A 703 -18.63 22.97 -17.99
N THR A 704 -19.76 22.36 -18.30
CA THR A 704 -21.02 23.04 -18.55
C THR A 704 -21.77 23.45 -17.27
N ALA A 705 -21.40 22.87 -16.13
CA ALA A 705 -21.90 23.18 -14.80
C ALA A 705 -20.78 22.98 -13.76
N SER A 706 -20.82 23.77 -12.68
CA SER A 706 -19.92 23.58 -11.55
C SER A 706 -20.27 22.28 -10.84
N ALA A 707 -19.33 21.38 -10.71
CA ALA A 707 -19.52 20.04 -10.16
C ALA A 707 -18.21 19.46 -9.62
N LYS A 708 -18.32 18.39 -8.84
CA LYS A 708 -17.19 17.51 -8.55
C LYS A 708 -17.00 16.54 -9.69
N ALA A 709 -15.76 16.18 -9.93
CA ALA A 709 -15.38 15.10 -10.84
C ALA A 709 -14.35 14.20 -10.17
N LEU A 710 -14.12 13.04 -10.73
CA LEU A 710 -13.11 12.09 -10.27
C LEU A 710 -11.99 12.04 -11.30
N LEU A 711 -10.79 12.43 -10.87
CA LEU A 711 -9.57 12.39 -11.66
C LEU A 711 -8.79 11.12 -11.32
N VAL A 712 -8.50 10.31 -12.33
CA VAL A 712 -7.90 8.98 -12.15
C VAL A 712 -6.73 8.81 -13.13
N VAL A 713 -5.60 8.35 -12.60
CA VAL A 713 -4.48 7.81 -13.38
C VAL A 713 -4.44 6.32 -13.16
N LYS A 714 -4.53 5.54 -14.25
CA LYS A 714 -4.50 4.07 -14.23
C LYS A 714 -3.23 3.57 -14.89
N ARG A 715 -2.62 2.57 -14.29
CA ARG A 715 -1.57 1.79 -14.92
C ARG A 715 -2.20 0.77 -15.89
N VAL A 716 -1.74 0.77 -17.12
CA VAL A 716 -2.00 -0.27 -18.11
C VAL A 716 -0.83 -1.27 -18.09
N SER A 717 0.41 -0.78 -18.26
CA SER A 717 1.60 -1.61 -18.23
C SER A 717 2.82 -0.84 -17.65
N GLY A 718 3.93 -1.52 -17.42
CA GLY A 718 5.14 -0.92 -16.87
C GLY A 718 5.00 -0.41 -15.44
N ALA A 719 5.96 0.37 -14.97
CA ALA A 719 6.00 0.95 -13.63
C ALA A 719 6.80 2.25 -13.61
N GLY A 720 6.58 3.10 -12.62
CA GLY A 720 7.40 4.29 -12.38
C GLY A 720 6.64 5.47 -11.81
N THR A 721 7.35 6.58 -11.69
CA THR A 721 6.82 7.84 -11.15
C THR A 721 6.25 8.70 -12.26
N PHE A 722 4.96 8.99 -12.20
CA PHE A 722 4.33 9.97 -13.07
C PHE A 722 4.31 11.37 -12.46
N THR A 723 4.15 12.38 -13.31
CA THR A 723 3.91 13.75 -12.90
C THR A 723 2.63 14.25 -13.54
N LEU A 724 1.62 14.58 -12.72
CA LEU A 724 0.35 15.16 -13.16
C LEU A 724 0.32 16.64 -12.85
N LYS A 725 0.06 17.46 -13.87
CA LYS A 725 -0.12 18.91 -13.76
C LYS A 725 -1.49 19.28 -14.27
N SER A 726 -2.09 20.31 -13.66
CA SER A 726 -3.32 20.88 -14.18
C SER A 726 -3.23 22.39 -14.25
N ILE A 727 -3.86 22.95 -15.25
CA ILE A 727 -4.10 24.37 -15.41
C ILE A 727 -5.60 24.53 -15.58
N GLN A 728 -6.21 25.37 -14.73
CA GLN A 728 -7.59 25.77 -14.90
C GLN A 728 -7.62 27.30 -15.05
N ALA A 729 -8.09 27.78 -16.17
CA ALA A 729 -8.20 29.24 -16.40
C ALA A 729 -9.13 29.86 -15.34
N GLY A 730 -8.64 30.90 -14.70
CA GLY A 730 -9.37 31.61 -13.65
C GLY A 730 -8.56 32.77 -13.09
N PRO A 731 -9.21 33.69 -12.35
CA PRO A 731 -8.47 34.76 -11.71
C PRO A 731 -7.47 34.24 -10.67
N PRO A 732 -6.35 34.93 -10.47
CA PRO A 732 -5.37 34.55 -9.44
C PRO A 732 -6.01 34.44 -8.06
N VAL A 733 -5.36 33.72 -7.15
CA VAL A 733 -5.78 33.60 -5.76
C VAL A 733 -4.67 34.16 -4.87
N ALA A 734 -4.94 35.31 -4.26
CA ALA A 734 -4.05 35.95 -3.29
C ALA A 734 -4.18 35.28 -1.91
N SER A 735 -3.07 35.08 -1.23
CA SER A 735 -2.98 34.41 0.06
C SER A 735 -2.81 35.40 1.19
N ASP A 736 -3.50 35.19 2.31
CA ASP A 736 -3.24 35.92 3.56
C ASP A 736 -1.82 35.63 4.07
N LEU A 737 -1.17 36.65 4.59
CA LEU A 737 0.21 36.61 5.01
C LEU A 737 0.36 37.11 6.46
N GLN A 738 1.39 36.60 7.13
CA GLN A 738 1.85 37.10 8.40
C GLN A 738 3.31 37.54 8.28
N ALA A 739 3.63 38.70 8.82
CA ALA A 739 4.97 39.23 8.87
C ALA A 739 5.28 39.74 10.29
N ASN A 740 6.48 39.51 10.74
CA ASN A 740 6.92 39.97 12.06
C ASN A 740 8.10 40.91 11.90
N GLY A 741 8.15 41.92 12.73
CA GLY A 741 9.23 42.91 12.76
C GLY A 741 9.54 43.42 14.17
N GLY A 742 10.70 44.02 14.29
CA GLY A 742 11.07 44.75 15.52
C GLY A 742 10.59 46.19 15.52
N ILE A 743 10.45 46.74 16.72
CA ILE A 743 10.18 48.18 16.93
C ILE A 743 11.12 49.05 16.08
N ASN A 744 10.61 50.07 15.44
CA ASN A 744 11.34 51.02 14.59
C ASN A 744 12.06 50.39 13.37
N SER A 745 11.89 49.12 13.12
CA SER A 745 12.54 48.40 12.01
C SER A 745 11.61 48.23 10.82
N ALA A 746 12.16 48.39 9.61
CA ALA A 746 11.44 48.12 8.39
C ALA A 746 11.23 46.62 8.17
N VAL A 747 10.06 46.21 7.73
CA VAL A 747 9.70 44.85 7.42
C VAL A 747 9.49 44.74 5.92
N THR A 748 10.33 43.98 5.23
CA THR A 748 10.13 43.65 3.81
C THR A 748 9.19 42.47 3.69
N ILE A 749 8.13 42.59 2.94
CA ILE A 749 7.08 41.59 2.76
C ILE A 749 6.99 41.23 1.28
N THR A 750 7.02 39.93 0.99
CA THR A 750 6.76 39.42 -0.34
C THR A 750 5.30 38.98 -0.40
N LEU A 751 4.53 39.59 -1.29
CA LEU A 751 3.14 39.24 -1.54
C LEU A 751 3.05 37.97 -2.35
N VAL A 752 2.10 37.09 -2.01
CA VAL A 752 1.96 35.77 -2.63
C VAL A 752 0.56 35.60 -3.20
N ALA A 753 0.51 35.20 -4.46
CA ALA A 753 -0.70 34.74 -5.11
C ALA A 753 -0.36 33.54 -6.01
N THR A 754 -1.28 32.61 -6.14
CA THR A 754 -1.21 31.50 -7.11
C THR A 754 -2.04 31.87 -8.34
N ASP A 755 -1.57 31.38 -9.49
CA ASP A 755 -2.18 31.67 -10.79
C ASP A 755 -1.97 30.50 -11.74
N ASP A 756 -2.80 30.36 -12.72
CA ASP A 756 -2.70 29.35 -13.76
C ASP A 756 -1.70 29.70 -14.89
N GLY A 757 -1.11 30.87 -14.82
CA GLY A 757 -0.21 31.40 -15.84
C GLY A 757 -0.91 31.93 -17.08
N ARG A 758 -2.23 32.16 -17.02
CA ARG A 758 -3.05 32.68 -18.13
C ARG A 758 -3.74 34.00 -17.77
N PRO A 759 -3.95 34.91 -18.76
CA PRO A 759 -3.48 34.82 -20.16
C PRO A 759 -1.96 34.93 -20.26
N ASN A 760 -1.39 34.33 -21.28
CA ASN A 760 0.02 34.51 -21.57
C ASN A 760 0.15 35.00 -23.05
N PRO A 761 0.63 36.19 -23.32
CA PRO A 761 1.07 37.23 -22.39
C PRO A 761 -0.10 37.93 -21.64
N PRO A 762 0.15 38.52 -20.42
CA PRO A 762 1.47 38.79 -19.85
C PRO A 762 2.14 37.63 -19.10
N GLY A 763 1.44 36.56 -18.74
CA GLY A 763 2.01 35.40 -18.03
C GLY A 763 2.64 35.67 -16.64
N ALA A 764 2.54 36.93 -16.16
CA ALA A 764 3.07 37.36 -14.89
C ALA A 764 2.05 38.16 -14.11
N LEU A 765 1.96 37.90 -12.81
CA LEU A 765 1.06 38.63 -11.92
C LEU A 765 1.54 40.05 -11.65
N SER A 766 0.60 40.95 -11.55
CA SER A 766 0.79 42.28 -11.00
C SER A 766 0.05 42.40 -9.67
N TYR A 767 0.67 43.05 -8.67
CA TYR A 767 0.10 43.22 -7.34
C TYR A 767 -0.29 44.66 -7.07
N SER A 768 -1.37 44.85 -6.34
CA SER A 768 -1.85 46.16 -5.95
C SER A 768 -2.22 46.17 -4.45
N ILE A 769 -1.84 47.24 -3.76
CA ILE A 769 -2.26 47.48 -2.39
C ILE A 769 -3.70 48.01 -2.39
N ALA A 770 -4.58 47.34 -1.63
CA ALA A 770 -6.00 47.65 -1.55
C ALA A 770 -6.38 48.50 -0.33
N SER A 771 -5.67 48.40 0.77
CA SER A 771 -5.81 49.24 1.95
C SER A 771 -4.46 49.57 2.59
N LEU A 772 -4.39 50.67 3.31
CA LEU A 772 -3.20 51.11 4.04
C LEU A 772 -3.25 50.64 5.52
N PRO A 773 -2.10 50.38 6.15
CA PRO A 773 -2.01 50.07 7.59
C PRO A 773 -2.34 51.31 8.44
N LYS A 774 -2.75 51.07 9.70
CA LYS A 774 -3.12 52.15 10.65
C LYS A 774 -1.98 52.70 11.47
N HIS A 775 -1.02 51.83 11.79
CA HIS A 775 0.09 52.06 12.72
C HIS A 775 1.44 52.06 12.03
N GLY A 776 1.46 52.21 10.73
CA GLY A 776 2.68 52.22 9.91
C GLY A 776 2.42 52.84 8.57
N ARG A 777 3.43 52.86 7.70
CA ARG A 777 3.32 53.24 6.29
C ARG A 777 3.92 52.17 5.38
N LEU A 778 3.43 52.14 4.15
CA LEU A 778 3.99 51.26 3.12
C LEU A 778 4.90 52.08 2.20
N GLU A 779 6.03 51.44 1.80
CA GLU A 779 6.98 52.03 0.86
C GLU A 779 7.29 51.01 -0.22
N SER A 780 7.50 51.44 -1.47
CA SER A 780 8.10 50.53 -2.49
C SER A 780 9.53 50.16 -2.10
N MET A 781 10.11 49.18 -2.79
CA MET A 781 11.51 48.80 -2.58
C MET A 781 12.50 49.92 -2.94
N SER A 782 12.08 50.93 -3.74
CA SER A 782 12.87 52.15 -4.00
C SER A 782 12.73 53.22 -2.89
N GLY A 783 11.95 52.96 -1.84
CA GLY A 783 11.73 53.91 -0.73
C GLY A 783 10.60 54.93 -0.98
N THR A 784 9.82 54.82 -2.06
CA THR A 784 8.71 55.71 -2.36
C THR A 784 7.49 55.33 -1.52
N ALA A 785 6.96 56.28 -0.71
CA ALA A 785 5.79 56.02 0.11
C ALA A 785 4.52 55.82 -0.71
N ILE A 786 3.71 54.82 -0.33
CA ILE A 786 2.37 54.58 -0.89
C ILE A 786 1.35 55.32 -0.04
N ALA A 787 0.87 56.46 -0.58
CA ALA A 787 -0.04 57.36 0.15
C ALA A 787 -1.51 57.21 -0.23
N ALA A 788 -1.80 56.52 -1.33
CA ALA A 788 -3.17 56.35 -1.84
C ALA A 788 -3.34 54.89 -2.37
N VAL A 789 -4.57 54.39 -2.27
CA VAL A 789 -4.95 53.04 -2.73
C VAL A 789 -6.20 53.14 -3.64
N PRO A 790 -6.36 52.24 -4.64
CA PRO A 790 -5.46 51.12 -4.93
C PRO A 790 -4.13 51.58 -5.55
N ALA A 791 -3.03 50.94 -5.16
CA ALA A 791 -1.69 51.28 -5.66
C ALA A 791 -1.02 50.03 -6.26
N LYS A 792 -0.74 50.07 -7.55
CA LYS A 792 -0.03 49.01 -8.26
C LYS A 792 1.45 49.03 -7.93
N LEU A 793 2.02 47.91 -7.55
CA LEU A 793 3.44 47.76 -7.29
C LEU A 793 4.25 47.65 -8.59
N THR A 794 5.47 48.18 -8.53
CA THR A 794 6.42 48.15 -9.67
C THR A 794 7.83 47.87 -9.17
N ASN A 795 8.52 46.98 -9.81
CA ASN A 795 9.94 46.67 -9.72
C ASN A 795 10.53 46.60 -8.30
N PRO A 796 10.49 45.43 -7.62
CA PRO A 796 9.78 44.24 -8.02
C PRO A 796 8.30 44.35 -7.73
N ALA A 797 7.47 43.69 -8.57
CA ALA A 797 6.02 43.84 -8.49
C ALA A 797 5.37 43.10 -7.29
N ASP A 798 6.09 42.23 -6.61
CA ASP A 798 5.61 41.38 -5.54
C ASP A 798 6.12 41.75 -4.12
N LYS A 799 6.92 42.86 -4.01
CA LYS A 799 7.53 43.21 -2.71
C LYS A 799 7.14 44.61 -2.25
N ILE A 800 6.95 44.73 -0.96
CA ILE A 800 6.59 45.93 -0.25
C ILE A 800 7.36 46.05 1.06
N VAL A 801 7.66 47.28 1.49
CA VAL A 801 8.26 47.55 2.79
C VAL A 801 7.21 48.20 3.71
N TYR A 802 6.98 47.57 4.85
CA TYR A 802 6.19 48.15 5.93
C TYR A 802 7.13 48.82 6.91
N ARG A 803 6.86 50.10 7.28
CA ARG A 803 7.56 50.80 8.36
C ARG A 803 6.58 51.12 9.49
N PRO A 804 6.79 50.61 10.69
CA PRO A 804 5.96 50.95 11.84
C PRO A 804 6.12 52.44 12.17
N ASN A 805 5.10 53.02 12.79
CA ASN A 805 5.25 54.30 13.44
C ASN A 805 6.30 54.24 14.54
N GLN A 806 6.93 55.38 14.87
CA GLN A 806 7.97 55.44 15.87
C GLN A 806 7.47 54.86 17.22
N ASP A 807 8.24 53.96 17.81
CA ASP A 807 8.01 53.33 19.10
C ASP A 807 6.71 52.54 19.24
N TRP A 808 6.05 52.23 18.11
CA TRP A 808 4.85 51.42 18.11
C TRP A 808 5.15 49.93 18.13
N VAL A 809 4.38 49.20 18.98
CA VAL A 809 4.41 47.74 19.13
C VAL A 809 2.97 47.24 19.10
N GLY A 810 2.75 46.12 18.43
CA GLY A 810 1.43 45.50 18.32
C GLY A 810 1.12 45.00 16.94
N ASP A 811 -0.14 44.69 16.67
CA ASP A 811 -0.64 44.18 15.40
C ASP A 811 -1.16 45.31 14.51
N ASP A 812 -0.77 45.32 13.27
CA ASP A 812 -1.30 46.15 12.21
C ASP A 812 -1.66 45.29 11.00
N SER A 813 -2.37 45.82 10.01
CA SER A 813 -2.72 45.10 8.80
C SER A 813 -2.97 46.02 7.62
N PHE A 814 -2.72 45.48 6.42
CA PHE A 814 -3.12 46.06 5.17
C PHE A 814 -3.60 44.96 4.23
N THR A 815 -4.26 45.33 3.11
CA THR A 815 -4.76 44.32 2.16
C THR A 815 -4.20 44.59 0.76
N PHE A 816 -4.14 43.52 0.00
CA PHE A 816 -3.68 43.54 -1.39
C PHE A 816 -4.50 42.60 -2.27
N TYR A 817 -4.37 42.72 -3.57
CA TYR A 817 -4.86 41.78 -4.57
C TYR A 817 -3.84 41.63 -5.69
N ALA A 818 -3.91 40.46 -6.40
CA ALA A 818 -3.13 40.19 -7.61
C ALA A 818 -4.05 40.32 -8.84
N HIS A 819 -3.45 40.49 -10.02
CA HIS A 819 -4.15 40.54 -11.30
C HIS A 819 -3.26 39.96 -12.40
N ASP A 820 -3.78 39.01 -13.19
CA ASP A 820 -3.10 38.30 -14.26
C ASP A 820 -3.14 39.02 -15.63
N GLY A 821 -3.89 40.09 -15.77
CA GLY A 821 -4.11 40.80 -17.01
C GLY A 821 -5.34 40.36 -17.80
N GLY A 822 -5.99 39.27 -17.37
CA GLY A 822 -7.21 38.72 -17.96
C GLY A 822 -8.49 39.39 -17.48
N ASN A 823 -9.63 38.82 -17.82
CA ASN A 823 -10.96 39.24 -17.44
C ASN A 823 -11.75 38.04 -16.85
N ALA A 824 -12.62 38.32 -15.86
CA ALA A 824 -13.51 37.32 -15.31
C ALA A 824 -14.42 36.71 -16.40
N PRO A 825 -14.72 35.38 -16.38
CA PRO A 825 -14.36 34.42 -15.33
C PRO A 825 -13.00 33.72 -15.54
N LEU A 826 -12.32 33.93 -16.67
CA LEU A 826 -11.11 33.22 -17.11
C LEU A 826 -9.81 33.91 -16.69
N GLY A 827 -9.89 34.92 -15.86
CA GLY A 827 -8.77 35.70 -15.34
C GLY A 827 -9.27 36.98 -14.67
N GLY A 828 -8.39 37.91 -14.38
CA GLY A 828 -8.67 39.21 -13.83
C GLY A 828 -8.13 39.44 -12.43
N GLN A 829 -8.86 40.13 -11.60
CA GLN A 829 -8.48 40.46 -10.25
C GLN A 829 -8.74 39.27 -9.31
N SER A 830 -7.78 38.97 -8.46
CA SER A 830 -7.90 37.98 -7.37
C SER A 830 -8.90 38.41 -6.29
N ASN A 831 -9.14 37.49 -5.32
CA ASN A 831 -9.64 37.86 -4.01
C ASN A 831 -8.71 38.91 -3.36
N THR A 832 -9.27 39.71 -2.43
CA THR A 832 -8.44 40.56 -1.56
C THR A 832 -7.91 39.74 -0.40
N ALA A 833 -6.59 39.75 -0.21
CA ALA A 833 -5.88 39.07 0.87
C ALA A 833 -5.36 40.06 1.91
N THR A 834 -5.24 39.61 3.14
CA THR A 834 -4.79 40.42 4.27
C THR A 834 -3.34 40.09 4.63
N VAL A 835 -2.53 41.12 4.80
CA VAL A 835 -1.21 41.01 5.43
C VAL A 835 -1.33 41.49 6.87
N LYS A 836 -1.16 40.58 7.81
CA LYS A 836 -1.04 40.90 9.22
C LYS A 836 0.42 41.12 9.56
N VAL A 837 0.74 42.30 10.17
CA VAL A 837 2.09 42.65 10.60
C VAL A 837 2.11 42.77 12.11
N THR A 838 2.93 41.97 12.77
CA THR A 838 3.13 42.00 14.20
C THR A 838 4.48 42.65 14.52
N ILE A 839 4.49 43.79 15.23
CA ILE A 839 5.71 44.46 15.65
C ILE A 839 5.95 44.15 17.13
N VAL A 840 7.11 43.65 17.44
CA VAL A 840 7.51 43.28 18.80
C VAL A 840 8.69 44.10 19.27
N SER A 841 8.80 44.28 20.59
CA SER A 841 9.93 45.00 21.21
C SER A 841 11.22 44.15 21.17
N GLU A 842 11.08 42.85 21.13
CA GLU A 842 12.18 41.92 21.13
C GLU A 842 11.90 40.78 20.15
N ILE A 843 12.96 40.31 19.46
CA ILE A 843 12.89 39.20 18.50
C ILE A 843 13.76 38.07 19.04
N THR A 844 13.19 36.86 19.11
CA THR A 844 13.94 35.63 19.40
C THR A 844 14.15 34.81 18.10
N VAL A 845 15.40 34.42 17.87
CA VAL A 845 15.82 33.60 16.70
C VAL A 845 16.63 32.41 17.19
N GLU A 846 16.48 31.30 16.50
CA GLU A 846 17.27 30.10 16.76
C GLU A 846 18.05 29.75 15.47
N TYR A 847 19.34 29.49 15.60
CA TYR A 847 20.21 29.01 14.56
C TYR A 847 20.78 27.66 14.96
N GLN A 848 20.93 26.77 13.99
CA GLN A 848 21.53 25.45 14.21
C GLN A 848 22.74 25.28 13.30
N VAL A 849 23.72 24.48 13.68
CA VAL A 849 24.80 24.04 12.80
C VAL A 849 24.18 23.24 11.64
N THR A 850 24.57 23.57 10.41
CA THR A 850 23.93 23.05 9.18
C THR A 850 24.87 22.34 8.21
N ASP A 851 26.15 22.16 8.58
CA ASP A 851 27.18 21.55 7.75
C ASP A 851 28.25 20.93 8.66
N GLY A 852 28.84 19.79 8.26
CA GLY A 852 29.89 19.11 9.03
C GLY A 852 31.16 19.94 9.20
N MET A 853 31.47 20.85 8.26
CA MET A 853 32.59 21.76 8.40
C MET A 853 32.31 22.95 9.32
N ASP A 854 31.11 23.09 9.81
CA ASP A 854 30.69 24.15 10.74
C ASP A 854 30.80 23.75 12.22
N ASP A 855 31.13 22.50 12.51
CA ASP A 855 31.51 22.11 13.86
C ASP A 855 32.81 21.31 13.89
N ALA A 856 33.56 21.48 14.96
CA ALA A 856 34.86 20.84 15.13
C ALA A 856 35.22 20.74 16.60
N TYR A 857 36.10 19.79 16.92
CA TYR A 857 36.82 19.82 18.21
C TYR A 857 38.31 19.66 18.00
N CYS A 858 39.10 20.19 18.93
CA CYS A 858 40.55 20.09 18.90
C CYS A 858 41.13 19.77 20.28
N VAL A 859 42.29 19.07 20.30
CA VAL A 859 43.06 18.85 21.52
C VAL A 859 43.61 20.19 22.00
N LYS A 860 43.37 20.53 23.25
CA LYS A 860 43.78 21.81 23.87
C LYS A 860 45.26 22.12 23.75
N TRP A 861 46.14 21.11 23.76
CA TRP A 861 47.59 21.23 23.72
C TRP A 861 48.21 20.76 22.41
N GLY A 862 47.43 20.36 21.41
CA GLY A 862 47.89 19.71 20.19
C GLY A 862 47.41 20.36 18.89
N MET A 863 48.05 19.96 17.79
CA MET A 863 47.72 20.47 16.48
C MET A 863 46.63 19.68 15.75
N GLN A 864 46.02 18.66 16.40
CA GLN A 864 44.95 17.83 15.82
C GLN A 864 43.59 18.47 16.07
N GLN A 865 42.86 18.62 14.98
CA GLN A 865 41.48 19.06 14.94
C GLN A 865 40.72 18.07 14.04
N SER A 866 39.49 17.72 14.40
CA SER A 866 38.58 16.91 13.59
C SER A 866 37.32 17.69 13.29
N THR A 867 36.86 17.60 12.03
CA THR A 867 35.60 18.14 11.54
C THR A 867 34.69 17.01 11.00
N ASP A 868 35.22 15.81 10.88
CA ASP A 868 34.61 14.65 10.22
C ASP A 868 34.09 13.60 11.23
N GLU A 869 33.60 14.05 12.37
CA GLU A 869 33.22 13.14 13.46
C GLU A 869 31.75 13.20 13.75
N SER A 870 31.15 12.04 14.06
CA SER A 870 29.77 11.96 14.49
C SER A 870 29.49 12.63 15.84
N ILE A 871 30.53 12.98 16.59
CA ILE A 871 30.46 13.59 17.93
C ILE A 871 31.53 14.65 18.10
N LEU A 872 31.23 15.67 18.90
CA LEU A 872 32.23 16.59 19.41
C LEU A 872 32.62 16.18 20.84
N LEU A 873 33.90 16.28 21.14
CA LEU A 873 34.44 15.97 22.46
C LEU A 873 34.72 17.28 23.24
N VAL A 874 34.28 17.30 24.48
CA VAL A 874 34.59 18.35 25.45
C VAL A 874 35.19 17.74 26.72
N GLY A 875 36.26 18.35 27.23
CA GLY A 875 37.04 17.81 28.32
C GLY A 875 38.50 18.10 28.11
N GLN A 876 39.28 17.16 27.58
CA GLN A 876 40.62 17.43 27.05
C GLN A 876 40.59 18.28 25.78
N TYR A 877 39.40 18.45 25.22
CA TYR A 877 39.15 19.09 23.93
C TYR A 877 38.42 20.41 24.10
N ALA A 878 38.56 21.27 23.10
CA ALA A 878 37.73 22.44 22.87
C ALA A 878 36.81 22.18 21.70
N ALA A 879 35.57 22.65 21.72
CA ALA A 879 34.62 22.51 20.62
C ALA A 879 34.22 23.88 20.06
N GLY A 880 34.23 23.99 18.73
CA GLY A 880 33.79 25.16 17.99
C GLY A 880 32.57 24.85 17.17
N MET A 881 31.58 25.75 17.16
CA MET A 881 30.31 25.65 16.46
C MET A 881 30.05 26.94 15.70
N ARG A 882 29.90 26.85 14.41
CA ARG A 882 29.63 27.97 13.49
C ARG A 882 28.17 27.96 13.10
N PHE A 883 27.50 29.10 13.21
CA PHE A 883 26.12 29.32 12.85
C PHE A 883 26.08 30.26 11.64
N ARG A 884 25.54 29.76 10.52
CA ARG A 884 25.43 30.51 9.26
C ARG A 884 24.16 31.35 9.23
N GLY A 885 24.19 32.42 8.43
CA GLY A 885 22.98 33.20 8.13
C GLY A 885 22.37 33.88 9.34
N VAL A 886 23.20 34.41 10.22
CA VAL A 886 22.74 35.07 11.48
C VAL A 886 22.13 36.42 11.14
N LYS A 887 20.80 36.46 11.09
CA LYS A 887 19.99 37.63 10.64
C LYS A 887 19.81 38.69 11.73
N ILE A 888 20.85 39.02 12.46
CA ILE A 888 20.82 40.08 13.49
C ILE A 888 21.44 41.34 12.89
N PRO A 889 20.74 42.49 12.92
CA PRO A 889 21.31 43.77 12.44
C PRO A 889 22.54 44.21 13.27
N GLN A 890 23.48 44.88 12.61
CA GLN A 890 24.65 45.48 13.31
C GLN A 890 24.20 46.42 14.42
N GLY A 891 24.75 46.23 15.60
CA GLY A 891 24.46 47.05 16.76
C GLY A 891 23.09 46.85 17.38
N ALA A 892 22.37 45.79 17.03
CA ALA A 892 21.16 45.38 17.74
C ALA A 892 21.47 45.04 19.21
N ALA A 893 20.59 45.42 20.12
CA ALA A 893 20.79 45.19 21.55
C ALA A 893 20.44 43.73 21.89
N ILE A 894 21.41 42.91 22.21
CA ILE A 894 21.25 41.51 22.58
C ILE A 894 20.75 41.42 24.04
N LYS A 895 19.54 40.89 24.23
CA LYS A 895 18.90 40.73 25.55
C LYS A 895 19.30 39.42 26.20
N SER A 896 19.32 38.35 25.42
CA SER A 896 19.81 37.06 25.88
C SER A 896 20.39 36.27 24.69
N ALA A 897 21.36 35.43 24.99
CA ALA A 897 21.84 34.43 24.02
C ALA A 897 22.22 33.15 24.78
N THR A 898 21.86 32.00 24.22
CA THR A 898 22.07 30.69 24.85
C THR A 898 22.55 29.69 23.81
N LEU A 899 23.69 29.05 24.10
CA LEU A 899 24.13 27.89 23.32
C LEU A 899 23.45 26.63 23.85
N LYS A 900 22.82 25.86 22.98
CA LYS A 900 22.23 24.56 23.31
C LYS A 900 23.04 23.46 22.65
N ILE A 901 23.44 22.46 23.44
CA ILE A 901 24.16 21.28 22.97
C ILE A 901 23.43 20.03 23.44
N ARG A 902 23.47 18.97 22.65
CA ARG A 902 22.79 17.71 22.99
C ARG A 902 23.82 16.61 23.26
N SER A 903 23.70 15.98 24.44
CA SER A 903 24.55 14.85 24.82
C SER A 903 24.24 13.60 24.01
N CYS A 904 25.26 12.83 23.66
CA CYS A 904 25.11 11.52 23.02
C CYS A 904 25.48 10.34 23.93
N SER A 905 25.94 10.61 25.17
CA SER A 905 26.32 9.56 26.13
C SER A 905 25.87 9.90 27.56
N THR A 906 25.73 8.87 28.40
CA THR A 906 25.37 8.95 29.81
C THR A 906 26.54 8.56 30.71
N GLY A 907 26.45 8.96 32.00
CA GLY A 907 27.29 8.39 33.09
C GLY A 907 28.69 8.94 33.19
N LEU A 908 29.07 9.93 32.42
CA LEU A 908 30.40 10.56 32.52
C LEU A 908 30.39 11.60 33.63
N THR A 909 31.21 11.38 34.67
CA THR A 909 31.38 12.25 35.85
C THR A 909 32.77 12.84 35.88
N GLY A 910 32.97 13.83 36.69
CA GLY A 910 34.20 14.60 36.83
C GLY A 910 33.99 16.07 36.53
N GLN A 911 34.84 16.91 37.09
CA GLN A 911 34.77 18.35 36.88
C GLN A 911 35.05 18.70 35.41
N LEU A 912 34.19 19.50 34.85
CA LEU A 912 34.37 20.07 33.52
C LEU A 912 33.94 21.53 33.56
N ASP A 913 34.90 22.43 33.53
CA ASP A 913 34.65 23.86 33.42
C ASP A 913 35.25 24.38 32.13
N GLY A 914 34.53 25.26 31.46
CA GLY A 914 35.02 25.90 30.24
C GLY A 914 34.45 27.30 30.09
N ILE A 915 35.08 28.09 29.28
CA ILE A 915 34.61 29.40 28.88
C ILE A 915 34.01 29.36 27.48
N LEU A 916 32.88 30.03 27.36
CA LEU A 916 32.27 30.34 26.09
C LEU A 916 32.74 31.70 25.61
N TYR A 917 33.25 31.77 24.40
CA TYR A 917 33.56 33.01 23.72
C TYR A 917 33.20 32.87 22.23
N ALA A 918 33.13 33.95 21.49
CA ALA A 918 32.96 33.94 20.07
C ALA A 918 34.28 34.24 19.33
N GLU A 919 34.34 33.88 18.07
CA GLU A 919 35.37 34.42 17.20
C GLU A 919 35.11 35.90 16.93
N ALA A 920 36.08 36.74 17.18
CA ALA A 920 36.04 38.15 16.90
C ALA A 920 36.22 38.45 15.40
N ALA A 921 35.30 37.89 14.60
CA ALA A 921 35.26 38.00 13.14
C ALA A 921 33.98 38.69 12.69
N ASN A 922 34.02 39.38 11.56
CA ASN A 922 32.85 39.99 10.97
C ASN A 922 31.94 38.96 10.29
N ASN A 923 32.55 37.97 9.64
CA ASN A 923 31.89 36.82 9.05
C ASN A 923 32.82 35.63 9.22
N ALA A 924 32.51 34.76 10.16
CA ALA A 924 33.34 33.61 10.48
C ALA A 924 33.39 32.62 9.33
N GLU A 925 34.56 32.12 8.98
CA GLU A 925 34.77 31.03 8.01
C GLU A 925 34.56 29.67 8.72
N ASP A 926 34.39 28.60 7.94
CA ASP A 926 34.27 27.22 8.47
C ASP A 926 35.61 26.66 9.00
N PHE A 927 35.56 25.42 9.49
CA PHE A 927 36.72 24.76 10.06
C PHE A 927 37.53 23.91 9.07
N SER A 928 37.26 23.95 7.76
CA SER A 928 37.95 23.14 6.77
C SER A 928 39.48 23.44 6.69
N ALA A 929 39.87 24.71 6.84
CA ALA A 929 41.25 25.16 6.80
C ALA A 929 41.73 25.88 8.05
N ARG A 930 40.88 26.10 9.04
CA ARG A 930 41.18 26.89 10.25
C ARG A 930 41.09 26.02 11.49
N LYS A 931 41.91 26.34 12.49
CA LYS A 931 41.91 25.63 13.77
C LYS A 931 41.26 26.48 14.86
N ILE A 932 40.47 25.85 15.72
CA ILE A 932 39.85 26.50 16.87
C ILE A 932 40.89 27.23 17.74
N SER A 933 42.07 26.65 17.89
CA SER A 933 43.19 27.26 18.67
C SER A 933 43.79 28.54 18.06
N GLN A 934 43.47 28.84 16.82
CA GLN A 934 44.00 29.98 16.04
C GLN A 934 43.01 31.14 15.93
N LEU A 935 41.77 30.94 16.41
CA LEU A 935 40.72 31.95 16.33
C LEU A 935 41.03 33.13 17.23
N THR A 936 40.84 34.33 16.73
CA THR A 936 40.85 35.54 17.58
C THR A 936 39.57 35.53 18.36
N LYS A 937 39.66 35.50 19.68
CA LYS A 937 38.49 35.44 20.56
C LYS A 937 37.97 36.83 20.93
N THR A 938 36.68 36.91 21.25
CA THR A 938 36.06 38.09 21.87
C THR A 938 36.67 38.34 23.26
N ASP A 939 36.70 39.61 23.72
CA ASP A 939 37.07 39.95 25.07
C ASP A 939 36.01 39.45 26.08
N ALA A 940 34.76 39.54 25.70
CA ALA A 940 33.65 38.97 26.46
C ALA A 940 33.70 37.44 26.42
N SER A 941 33.55 36.84 27.59
CA SER A 941 33.49 35.38 27.74
C SER A 941 32.62 35.02 28.95
N VAL A 942 32.06 33.85 28.97
CA VAL A 942 31.15 33.35 30.02
C VAL A 942 31.59 31.97 30.50
N LEU A 943 31.78 31.81 31.81
CA LEU A 943 32.06 30.52 32.42
C LEU A 943 30.82 29.62 32.33
N TRP A 944 31.02 28.39 31.78
CA TRP A 944 30.04 27.31 31.83
C TRP A 944 30.65 26.12 32.57
N ALA A 945 30.35 26.03 33.85
CA ALA A 945 30.91 25.08 34.79
C ALA A 945 29.90 23.92 35.03
N TRP A 946 30.39 22.68 35.05
CA TRP A 946 29.61 21.48 35.21
C TRP A 946 29.98 20.71 36.48
N GLY A 947 30.21 21.20 37.56
CA GLY A 947 30.57 20.56 38.85
C GLY A 947 30.96 19.08 38.80
N ALA A 948 31.68 18.60 39.77
CA ALA A 948 32.24 17.24 39.78
C ALA A 948 31.23 16.12 39.79
N ASP A 949 30.00 16.37 40.25
CA ASP A 949 28.97 15.35 40.52
C ASP A 949 27.73 15.45 39.61
N ALA A 950 27.78 16.17 38.50
CA ALA A 950 26.68 16.32 37.56
C ALA A 950 26.86 15.35 36.35
N PRO A 951 26.30 14.11 36.38
CA PRO A 951 26.38 13.19 35.25
C PRO A 951 25.53 13.72 34.11
N TRP A 952 26.05 13.56 32.87
CA TRP A 952 25.24 13.83 31.71
C TRP A 952 24.29 12.65 31.43
N THR A 953 23.08 12.98 30.98
CA THR A 953 22.10 12.00 30.48
C THR A 953 22.11 12.03 28.98
N ALA A 954 22.21 10.87 28.32
CA ALA A 954 22.16 10.77 26.85
C ALA A 954 20.88 11.39 26.31
N SER A 955 20.97 11.92 25.10
CA SER A 955 19.84 12.52 24.38
C SER A 955 19.18 13.73 25.10
N THR A 956 19.89 14.38 26.01
CA THR A 956 19.42 15.55 26.76
C THR A 956 20.03 16.82 26.19
N TRP A 957 19.20 17.84 26.00
CA TRP A 957 19.65 19.18 25.68
C TRP A 957 20.14 19.90 26.92
N TYR A 958 21.31 20.49 26.85
CA TYR A 958 21.93 21.34 27.88
C TYR A 958 22.09 22.74 27.34
N GLU A 959 21.71 23.73 28.17
CA GLU A 959 21.74 25.14 27.83
C GLU A 959 22.86 25.84 28.58
N SER A 960 23.59 26.71 27.89
CA SER A 960 24.63 27.51 28.49
C SER A 960 24.04 28.59 29.39
N PRO A 961 24.83 29.16 30.29
CA PRO A 961 24.53 30.47 30.86
C PRO A 961 24.34 31.50 29.73
N ASN A 962 23.75 32.63 30.07
CA ASN A 962 23.49 33.71 29.11
C ASN A 962 24.81 34.29 28.57
N ILE A 963 25.05 34.13 27.25
CA ILE A 963 26.21 34.60 26.51
C ILE A 963 25.91 35.89 25.72
N ALA A 964 24.92 36.68 26.12
CA ALA A 964 24.52 37.89 25.42
C ALA A 964 25.69 38.86 25.19
N GLY A 965 26.59 39.06 26.18
CA GLY A 965 27.76 39.90 26.00
C GLY A 965 28.75 39.43 24.94
N VAL A 966 28.88 38.09 24.80
CA VAL A 966 29.75 37.46 23.77
C VAL A 966 29.18 37.73 22.38
N VAL A 967 27.89 37.54 22.23
CA VAL A 967 27.18 37.77 20.95
C VAL A 967 27.16 39.27 20.64
N GLN A 968 26.93 40.13 21.64
CA GLN A 968 26.90 41.59 21.48
C GLN A 968 28.20 42.11 20.87
N GLU A 969 29.36 41.64 21.39
CA GLU A 969 30.67 42.10 20.90
C GLU A 969 30.86 41.77 19.41
N VAL A 970 30.35 40.62 18.93
CA VAL A 970 30.42 40.29 17.52
C VAL A 970 29.46 41.15 16.68
N VAL A 971 28.22 41.34 17.14
CA VAL A 971 27.22 42.14 16.46
C VAL A 971 27.57 43.64 16.40
N ASP A 972 28.31 44.16 17.36
CA ASP A 972 28.76 45.57 17.41
C ASP A 972 29.92 45.87 16.48
N ARG A 973 30.57 44.84 15.90
CA ARG A 973 31.71 45.04 15.00
C ARG A 973 31.29 45.85 13.77
N SER A 974 32.11 46.82 13.37
CA SER A 974 31.80 47.71 12.23
C SER A 974 31.65 47.01 10.88
N GLY A 975 32.20 45.79 10.74
CA GLY A 975 32.08 44.96 9.55
C GLY A 975 31.02 43.86 9.64
N TRP A 976 30.32 43.72 10.76
CA TRP A 976 29.23 42.79 10.89
C TRP A 976 28.06 43.18 9.99
N LYS A 977 27.49 42.20 9.32
CA LYS A 977 26.27 42.38 8.52
C LYS A 977 25.28 41.28 8.87
N SER A 978 23.98 41.59 8.83
CA SER A 978 22.93 40.59 8.88
C SER A 978 23.18 39.55 7.77
N ASP A 979 23.00 38.29 8.09
CA ASP A 979 23.23 37.10 7.26
C ASP A 979 24.69 36.58 7.29
N ASN A 980 25.58 37.22 8.07
CA ASN A 980 26.92 36.70 8.30
C ASN A 980 26.93 35.48 9.24
N ALA A 981 28.05 34.75 9.25
CA ALA A 981 28.25 33.63 10.15
C ALA A 981 28.98 34.02 11.43
N MET A 982 28.65 33.32 12.54
CA MET A 982 29.24 33.51 13.86
C MET A 982 29.74 32.17 14.39
N VAL A 983 30.91 32.16 15.01
CA VAL A 983 31.47 30.97 15.69
C VAL A 983 31.37 31.18 17.20
N ILE A 984 30.83 30.21 17.91
CA ILE A 984 30.88 30.10 19.39
C ILE A 984 31.82 28.93 19.73
N VAL A 985 32.69 29.15 20.66
CA VAL A 985 33.67 28.16 21.11
C VAL A 985 33.45 27.87 22.60
N TYR A 986 33.36 26.60 22.93
CA TYR A 986 33.54 26.09 24.29
C TYR A 986 34.99 25.70 24.50
N TRP A 987 35.73 26.49 25.30
CA TRP A 987 37.15 26.26 25.61
C TRP A 987 37.28 25.75 27.03
N THR A 988 37.66 24.50 27.20
CA THR A 988 37.82 23.87 28.51
C THR A 988 38.92 24.55 29.31
N THR A 989 38.64 24.94 30.55
CA THR A 989 39.62 25.53 31.50
C THR A 989 40.05 24.55 32.55
N THR A 990 39.13 23.81 33.13
CA THR A 990 39.36 22.78 34.15
C THR A 990 38.71 21.48 33.70
N TYR A 991 39.47 20.39 33.84
CA TYR A 991 39.02 19.08 33.47
C TYR A 991 39.59 18.03 34.41
N SER A 992 38.69 17.10 34.87
CA SER A 992 39.06 15.85 35.54
C SER A 992 38.01 14.79 35.19
N GLY A 993 38.44 13.57 34.98
CA GLY A 993 37.53 12.47 34.66
C GLY A 993 37.49 12.13 33.16
N SER A 994 36.30 11.90 32.61
CA SER A 994 36.09 11.47 31.22
C SER A 994 35.59 12.60 30.34
N ASP A 995 36.02 12.66 29.09
CA ASP A 995 35.51 13.58 28.08
C ASP A 995 34.00 13.40 27.91
N ARG A 996 33.28 14.50 27.81
CA ARG A 996 31.85 14.51 27.56
C ARG A 996 31.60 14.60 26.04
N LYS A 997 30.58 13.90 25.58
CA LYS A 997 30.29 13.72 24.16
C LYS A 997 28.98 14.40 23.80
N ILE A 998 29.00 15.26 22.80
CA ILE A 998 27.85 15.93 22.25
C ILE A 998 27.70 15.56 20.76
N TRP A 999 26.49 15.61 20.25
CA TRP A 999 26.24 15.35 18.85
C TRP A 999 26.89 16.45 17.99
N ALA A 1000 27.67 16.00 16.98
CA ALA A 1000 28.07 16.80 15.85
C ALA A 1000 27.00 16.74 14.75
N TYR A 1001 27.09 17.63 13.77
CA TYR A 1001 26.19 17.64 12.62
C TYR A 1001 26.21 16.30 11.85
N ASP A 1002 27.41 15.76 11.56
CA ASP A 1002 27.57 14.51 10.82
C ASP A 1002 27.07 13.27 11.57
N GLY A 1003 26.97 13.34 12.88
CA GLY A 1003 26.41 12.27 13.69
C GLY A 1003 24.88 12.28 13.75
N ASN A 1004 24.29 13.47 13.81
CA ASN A 1004 22.84 13.65 13.79
C ASN A 1004 22.47 15.09 13.52
N THR A 1005 22.00 15.39 12.33
CA THR A 1005 21.66 16.74 11.88
C THR A 1005 20.62 17.44 12.75
N ALA A 1006 19.62 16.69 13.29
CA ALA A 1006 18.60 17.24 14.18
C ALA A 1006 19.10 17.53 15.60
N HIS A 1007 20.25 16.98 15.98
CA HIS A 1007 20.85 17.09 17.33
C HIS A 1007 22.08 17.99 17.39
N ALA A 1008 22.51 18.52 16.25
CA ALA A 1008 23.61 19.48 16.17
C ALA A 1008 23.32 20.73 17.03
N ALA A 1009 24.39 21.38 17.49
CA ALA A 1009 24.32 22.53 18.39
C ALA A 1009 23.44 23.66 17.86
N LYS A 1010 22.74 24.34 18.76
CA LYS A 1010 21.85 25.46 18.48
C LYS A 1010 22.26 26.70 19.23
N LEU A 1011 22.06 27.86 18.63
CA LEU A 1011 22.25 29.17 19.24
C LEU A 1011 20.91 29.95 19.23
N VAL A 1012 20.38 30.20 20.39
CA VAL A 1012 19.14 30.99 20.59
C VAL A 1012 19.49 32.40 21.04
N ILE A 1013 19.05 33.39 20.30
CA ILE A 1013 19.35 34.80 20.61
C ILE A 1013 18.06 35.60 20.64
N THR A 1014 17.86 36.34 21.71
CA THR A 1014 16.81 37.37 21.82
C THR A 1014 17.46 38.75 21.76
N TYR A 1015 16.99 39.57 20.85
CA TYR A 1015 17.53 40.92 20.64
C TYR A 1015 16.42 41.92 20.40
N GLN A 1016 16.75 43.15 20.66
CA GLN A 1016 15.94 44.32 20.28
C GLN A 1016 16.60 44.95 19.06
N PRO A 1017 15.89 45.07 17.94
CA PRO A 1017 16.40 45.81 16.80
C PRO A 1017 16.67 47.27 17.14
N LYS A 1018 17.68 47.86 16.49
CA LYS A 1018 18.11 49.23 16.74
C LYS A 1018 17.19 50.23 16.07
#